data_c3672a45ada05050128abaac7dfc461f
#
_entry.id   c3672a45ada05050128abaac7dfc461f
#
_cell.length_a   1.000
_cell.length_b   1.000
_cell.length_c   1.000
_cell.angle_alpha   90.00
_cell.angle_beta   90.00
_cell.angle_gamma   90.00
#
_symmetry.space_group_name_H-M   'P 1'
#
loop_
_entity.id
_entity.type
_entity.pdbx_description
1 polymer ?
#
loop_
_entity_poly.entity_id
_entity_poly.type
_entity_poly.pdbx_seq_one_letter_code
_entity_poly.pdbx_strand_id
1 'polypeptide(L)'
;DGSAAASHASSLNTGSWIAGDRDGHPNVNADTMRHALTRQSTTILDFYLDEVHALGAELSASTLLVKVSPALEQLADASPDASPHRSDEPYRRALIGIYACLAATARELGVGHILRKEVGHAAPYLDPELFAADLEVLADSLRQNHGAMLIQPRLAGLLRAARIFGFHLASLDMRQSSDIHERVLAELFARAGVEADYAGMEEEDKRALILRELAQPRPLFSPYESYGDETNSELAILRCAREIRLRYGPRAIRNYIISHTETVSDLLEVLLLQKETGLMRVSAGLSDVMVIPLFETIPDLQRAAGIMDEWMAIPLVAGIIEKQGRLQEVMLGYSDSNKDGGFLTSNWELYQAELKLVEVFEQRQVKLRLFHGRGGTVGRGGGPSYDAIRAQPPGTVNGQIRLTEQGEIIASKFSNPEIGRRNLELLVAATLEASLTPHGVKDGASGVDAGRLQRFESVMAELSNRAYKAYRNLVYETPGFTDYFFEGTPIAEIAELNLGSRPASRKSTRRIEDLRAIPWGFSWGQCRLLLPGWFGFASSVTSWLDDANVGADRDAKLEELRAMYRDWPFFATLLSNMDMVLAKTDLAIASRYAGLVSDAGLRERIFRRIAAEHGETIRTLEAITGASERLAGNPLLARSIQNRFAYLDPLNHLQVELIHRRRKLADNADPRVHRGIHLSINGVAAGLRNTG
;
A
#
# COMPACT_ATOMS: atom_id res chain seq x y z
N ASP A 1 29.57 -4.71 28.90
CA ASP A 1 30.03 -6.07 28.74
C ASP A 1 28.87 -6.95 28.27
N GLY A 2 28.85 -7.40 27.10
CA GLY A 2 27.79 -8.24 26.54
C GLY A 2 27.04 -7.60 25.39
N SER A 3 27.73 -7.02 24.41
CA SER A 3 27.15 -6.80 23.09
C SER A 3 27.07 -8.14 22.39
N ALA A 4 26.03 -8.93 22.72
CA ALA A 4 25.59 -9.96 21.80
C ALA A 4 25.35 -9.24 20.48
N ALA A 5 26.03 -9.68 19.42
CA ALA A 5 25.79 -9.22 18.06
C ALA A 5 24.32 -9.47 17.77
N ALA A 6 23.50 -8.44 17.94
CA ALA A 6 22.13 -8.47 17.49
C ALA A 6 22.22 -8.82 16.00
N SER A 7 21.69 -9.95 15.62
CA SER A 7 21.59 -10.36 14.23
C SER A 7 20.97 -9.18 13.51
N HIS A 8 21.70 -8.57 12.57
CA HIS A 8 21.27 -7.38 11.85
C HIS A 8 20.20 -7.76 10.81
N ALA A 9 19.09 -8.36 11.29
CA ALA A 9 17.90 -8.49 10.48
C ALA A 9 17.43 -7.07 10.15
N SER A 10 17.30 -6.76 8.87
CA SER A 10 16.77 -5.48 8.43
C SER A 10 15.37 -5.31 8.99
N SER A 11 15.17 -4.36 9.90
CA SER A 11 13.86 -4.01 10.45
C SER A 11 12.96 -3.28 9.46
N LEU A 12 13.54 -2.80 8.34
CA LEU A 12 12.83 -2.05 7.30
C LEU A 12 13.03 -2.72 5.94
N ASN A 13 11.97 -2.81 5.17
CA ASN A 13 11.99 -3.25 3.78
C ASN A 13 11.24 -2.24 2.92
N THR A 14 11.71 -2.02 1.71
CA THR A 14 11.09 -1.14 0.73
C THR A 14 10.39 -1.94 -0.34
N GLY A 15 9.22 -1.49 -0.77
CA GLY A 15 8.47 -2.05 -1.88
C GLY A 15 8.00 -0.97 -2.85
N SER A 16 7.68 -1.36 -4.07
CA SER A 16 7.15 -0.47 -5.10
C SER A 16 6.08 -1.17 -5.91
N TRP A 17 5.07 -0.41 -6.36
CA TRP A 17 4.06 -0.89 -7.30
C TRP A 17 4.27 -0.35 -8.71
N ILE A 18 5.25 0.55 -8.88
CA ILE A 18 5.53 1.17 -10.19
C ILE A 18 5.96 0.11 -11.19
N ALA A 19 5.21 -0.04 -12.26
CA ALA A 19 5.34 -1.06 -13.30
C ALA A 19 5.02 -2.52 -12.88
N GLY A 20 4.51 -2.74 -11.65
CA GLY A 20 4.04 -4.06 -11.20
C GLY A 20 2.51 -4.13 -11.08
N ASP A 21 1.87 -2.99 -10.94
CA ASP A 21 0.44 -2.87 -10.79
C ASP A 21 -0.26 -2.77 -12.16
N ARG A 22 -1.02 -3.80 -12.50
CA ARG A 22 -1.71 -3.92 -13.78
C ARG A 22 -3.22 -3.77 -13.69
N ASP A 23 -3.77 -3.76 -12.49
CA ASP A 23 -5.22 -3.66 -12.30
C ASP A 23 -5.80 -2.45 -13.03
N GLY A 24 -6.39 -2.72 -14.22
CA GLY A 24 -6.92 -1.74 -15.15
C GLY A 24 -5.90 -0.75 -15.71
N HIS A 25 -4.61 -1.11 -15.78
CA HIS A 25 -3.56 -0.30 -16.38
C HIS A 25 -3.11 -0.89 -17.72
N PRO A 26 -3.54 -0.36 -18.87
CA PRO A 26 -3.29 -0.98 -20.18
C PRO A 26 -1.81 -0.90 -20.61
N ASN A 27 -0.99 -0.06 -20.01
CA ASN A 27 0.39 0.21 -20.42
C ASN A 27 1.44 -0.52 -19.56
N VAL A 28 1.04 -1.28 -18.54
CA VAL A 28 1.97 -2.08 -17.74
C VAL A 28 2.08 -3.48 -18.33
N ASN A 29 3.26 -3.82 -18.79
CA ASN A 29 3.60 -5.08 -19.44
C ASN A 29 4.99 -5.56 -19.01
N ALA A 30 5.46 -6.67 -19.59
CA ALA A 30 6.76 -7.25 -19.27
C ALA A 30 7.94 -6.27 -19.52
N ASP A 31 7.86 -5.45 -20.56
CA ASP A 31 8.95 -4.50 -20.89
C ASP A 31 8.99 -3.33 -19.91
N THR A 32 7.83 -2.83 -19.46
CA THR A 32 7.79 -1.80 -18.41
C THR A 32 8.34 -2.32 -17.08
N MET A 33 8.10 -3.60 -16.74
CA MET A 33 8.69 -4.24 -15.56
C MET A 33 10.21 -4.33 -15.68
N ARG A 34 10.75 -4.80 -16.82
CA ARG A 34 12.21 -4.85 -17.06
C ARG A 34 12.83 -3.46 -16.97
N HIS A 35 12.19 -2.46 -17.57
CA HIS A 35 12.67 -1.08 -17.52
C HIS A 35 12.70 -0.53 -16.09
N ALA A 36 11.65 -0.76 -15.31
CA ALA A 36 11.59 -0.30 -13.91
C ALA A 36 12.71 -0.91 -13.06
N LEU A 37 12.93 -2.22 -13.15
CA LEU A 37 14.01 -2.89 -12.41
C LEU A 37 15.41 -2.44 -12.86
N THR A 38 15.62 -2.22 -14.16
CA THR A 38 16.88 -1.66 -14.66
C THR A 38 17.13 -0.28 -14.08
N ARG A 39 16.11 0.60 -14.02
CA ARG A 39 16.22 1.95 -13.42
C ARG A 39 16.51 1.89 -11.93
N GLN A 40 15.81 1.04 -11.19
CA GLN A 40 16.05 0.84 -9.76
C GLN A 40 17.46 0.31 -9.50
N SER A 41 17.90 -0.69 -10.26
CA SER A 41 19.23 -1.27 -10.17
C SER A 41 20.33 -0.25 -10.49
N THR A 42 20.13 0.58 -11.53
CA THR A 42 21.06 1.68 -11.84
C THR A 42 21.24 2.60 -10.63
N THR A 43 20.13 3.04 -10.03
CA THR A 43 20.17 3.96 -8.89
C THR A 43 20.97 3.41 -7.71
N ILE A 44 20.75 2.14 -7.36
CA ILE A 44 21.41 1.56 -6.20
C ILE A 44 22.88 1.18 -6.47
N LEU A 45 23.19 0.72 -7.69
CA LEU A 45 24.57 0.38 -8.06
C LEU A 45 25.45 1.63 -8.20
N ASP A 46 24.91 2.74 -8.71
CA ASP A 46 25.62 4.02 -8.73
C ASP A 46 25.97 4.46 -7.30
N PHE A 47 25.01 4.36 -6.38
CA PHE A 47 25.26 4.64 -4.97
C PHE A 47 26.34 3.72 -4.38
N TYR A 48 26.29 2.41 -4.63
CA TYR A 48 27.32 1.50 -4.11
C TYR A 48 28.70 1.79 -4.68
N LEU A 49 28.81 2.04 -5.96
CA LEU A 49 30.06 2.39 -6.61
C LEU A 49 30.68 3.67 -6.03
N ASP A 50 29.87 4.69 -5.79
CA ASP A 50 30.34 5.94 -5.18
C ASP A 50 30.77 5.73 -3.73
N GLU A 51 30.01 4.98 -2.93
CA GLU A 51 30.36 4.72 -1.53
C GLU A 51 31.60 3.84 -1.38
N VAL A 52 31.76 2.79 -2.21
CA VAL A 52 32.95 1.93 -2.21
C VAL A 52 34.19 2.72 -2.63
N HIS A 53 34.09 3.61 -3.63
CA HIS A 53 35.17 4.48 -4.03
C HIS A 53 35.58 5.44 -2.91
N ALA A 54 34.62 6.04 -2.22
CA ALA A 54 34.92 6.93 -1.10
C ALA A 54 35.56 6.18 0.08
N LEU A 55 35.09 4.95 0.40
CA LEU A 55 35.71 4.08 1.40
C LEU A 55 37.15 3.75 1.05
N GLY A 56 37.46 3.54 -0.24
CA GLY A 56 38.85 3.32 -0.71
C GLY A 56 39.78 4.49 -0.45
N ALA A 57 39.25 5.72 -0.40
CA ALA A 57 40.01 6.89 0.00
C ALA A 57 40.16 7.01 1.53
N GLU A 58 39.14 6.60 2.28
CA GLU A 58 39.11 6.67 3.76
C GLU A 58 39.98 5.56 4.41
N LEU A 59 39.91 4.32 3.88
CA LEU A 59 40.57 3.14 4.45
C LEU A 59 41.91 2.84 3.74
N SER A 60 42.87 3.71 3.89
CA SER A 60 44.20 3.59 3.29
C SER A 60 45.29 3.14 4.30
N ALA A 61 44.87 2.36 5.33
CA ALA A 61 45.83 1.93 6.36
C ALA A 61 46.84 0.93 5.81
N SER A 62 48.14 1.24 6.05
CA SER A 62 49.27 0.40 5.66
C SER A 62 49.54 -0.72 6.67
N THR A 63 49.93 -1.89 6.19
CA THR A 63 50.39 -3.02 7.02
C THR A 63 51.66 -2.73 7.80
N LEU A 64 52.37 -1.66 7.44
CA LEU A 64 53.51 -1.15 8.22
C LEU A 64 53.08 -0.54 9.57
N LEU A 65 51.82 -0.11 9.67
CA LEU A 65 51.29 0.58 10.84
C LEU A 65 50.22 -0.26 11.59
N VAL A 66 49.46 -1.08 10.88
CA VAL A 66 48.32 -1.84 11.45
C VAL A 66 48.36 -3.29 11.00
N LYS A 67 47.93 -4.19 11.86
CA LYS A 67 47.65 -5.59 11.47
C LYS A 67 46.26 -5.67 10.82
N VAL A 68 46.09 -6.69 9.97
CA VAL A 68 44.81 -6.99 9.33
C VAL A 68 44.45 -8.48 9.51
N SER A 69 43.23 -8.82 9.29
CA SER A 69 42.80 -10.24 9.39
C SER A 69 43.24 -11.04 8.16
N PRO A 70 43.48 -12.34 8.28
CA PRO A 70 43.83 -13.20 7.13
C PRO A 70 42.74 -13.18 6.03
N ALA A 71 41.47 -13.05 6.41
CA ALA A 71 40.38 -12.94 5.45
C ALA A 71 40.45 -11.66 4.59
N LEU A 72 40.88 -10.53 5.20
CA LEU A 72 41.09 -9.32 4.46
C LEU A 72 42.33 -9.40 3.53
N GLU A 73 43.41 -10.06 3.97
CA GLU A 73 44.58 -10.31 3.11
C GLU A 73 44.17 -11.12 1.86
N GLN A 74 43.41 -12.18 2.04
CA GLN A 74 42.87 -13.01 0.93
C GLN A 74 42.00 -12.18 -0.02
N LEU A 75 41.12 -11.33 0.51
CA LEU A 75 40.27 -10.46 -0.31
C LEU A 75 41.11 -9.41 -1.08
N ALA A 76 42.11 -8.86 -0.45
CA ALA A 76 43.07 -7.92 -1.09
C ALA A 76 43.92 -8.59 -2.19
N ASP A 77 44.33 -9.84 -1.98
CA ASP A 77 45.13 -10.61 -2.95
C ASP A 77 44.28 -11.09 -4.15
N ALA A 78 42.99 -11.27 -3.97
CA ALA A 78 42.04 -11.53 -5.07
C ALA A 78 41.73 -10.27 -5.92
N SER A 79 42.15 -9.09 -5.46
CA SER A 79 41.93 -7.84 -6.18
C SER A 79 42.75 -7.78 -7.47
N PRO A 80 42.20 -7.26 -8.58
CA PRO A 80 42.98 -7.03 -9.82
C PRO A 80 43.96 -5.87 -9.73
N ASP A 81 44.07 -5.19 -8.58
CA ASP A 81 45.02 -4.08 -8.35
C ASP A 81 46.45 -4.60 -8.14
N ALA A 82 47.26 -4.46 -9.17
CA ALA A 82 48.66 -4.83 -9.15
C ALA A 82 49.62 -3.63 -8.91
N SER A 83 49.11 -2.49 -8.41
CA SER A 83 49.94 -1.29 -8.21
C SER A 83 50.94 -1.47 -7.05
N PRO A 84 52.24 -1.31 -7.30
CA PRO A 84 53.26 -1.40 -6.26
C PRO A 84 53.12 -0.32 -5.18
N HIS A 85 52.45 0.81 -5.49
CA HIS A 85 52.18 1.89 -4.54
C HIS A 85 51.12 1.59 -3.51
N ARG A 86 50.39 0.49 -3.67
CA ARG A 86 49.32 0.04 -2.78
C ARG A 86 49.55 -1.37 -2.24
N SER A 87 50.73 -1.93 -2.44
CA SER A 87 51.07 -3.29 -2.01
C SER A 87 50.92 -3.51 -0.51
N ASP A 88 51.10 -2.47 0.29
CA ASP A 88 50.96 -2.47 1.74
C ASP A 88 49.63 -1.89 2.27
N GLU A 89 48.65 -1.60 1.37
CA GLU A 89 47.33 -1.06 1.71
C GLU A 89 46.21 -2.08 1.45
N PRO A 90 46.08 -3.17 2.25
CA PRO A 90 45.13 -4.27 1.95
C PRO A 90 43.65 -3.84 1.95
N TYR A 91 43.24 -2.89 2.81
CA TYR A 91 41.86 -2.36 2.77
C TYR A 91 41.55 -1.69 1.44
N ARG A 92 42.45 -0.83 0.95
CA ARG A 92 42.24 -0.16 -0.34
C ARG A 92 42.30 -1.13 -1.51
N ARG A 93 43.21 -2.11 -1.50
CA ARG A 93 43.25 -3.16 -2.53
C ARG A 93 41.98 -3.98 -2.56
N ALA A 94 41.46 -4.41 -1.41
CA ALA A 94 40.18 -5.12 -1.31
C ALA A 94 39.02 -4.28 -1.87
N LEU A 95 38.94 -2.99 -1.50
CA LEU A 95 37.89 -2.08 -1.99
C LEU A 95 37.99 -1.83 -3.50
N ILE A 96 39.19 -1.81 -4.09
CA ILE A 96 39.39 -1.76 -5.55
C ILE A 96 38.84 -3.04 -6.21
N GLY A 97 39.08 -4.21 -5.60
CA GLY A 97 38.51 -5.48 -6.04
C GLY A 97 36.99 -5.50 -5.97
N ILE A 98 36.44 -5.08 -4.84
CA ILE A 98 34.96 -4.93 -4.66
C ILE A 98 34.37 -3.97 -5.70
N TYR A 99 35.04 -2.84 -5.95
CA TYR A 99 34.60 -1.90 -7.00
C TYR A 99 34.58 -2.54 -8.40
N ALA A 100 35.63 -3.31 -8.74
CA ALA A 100 35.68 -4.00 -10.03
C ALA A 100 34.58 -5.06 -10.18
N CYS A 101 34.27 -5.82 -9.11
CA CYS A 101 33.15 -6.76 -9.09
C CYS A 101 31.79 -6.04 -9.26
N LEU A 102 31.56 -4.94 -8.54
CA LEU A 102 30.34 -4.13 -8.69
C LEU A 102 30.20 -3.53 -10.09
N ALA A 103 31.30 -3.05 -10.68
CA ALA A 103 31.30 -2.51 -12.02
C ALA A 103 30.97 -3.59 -13.07
N ALA A 104 31.45 -4.83 -12.85
CA ALA A 104 31.08 -5.97 -13.69
C ALA A 104 29.61 -6.33 -13.51
N THR A 105 29.10 -6.36 -12.28
CA THR A 105 27.67 -6.58 -11.96
C THR A 105 26.79 -5.52 -12.62
N ALA A 106 27.17 -4.25 -12.55
CA ALA A 106 26.42 -3.15 -13.15
C ALA A 106 26.28 -3.33 -14.68
N ARG A 107 27.37 -3.73 -15.36
CA ARG A 107 27.32 -4.01 -16.82
C ARG A 107 26.40 -5.19 -17.14
N GLU A 108 26.49 -6.28 -16.38
CA GLU A 108 25.64 -7.45 -16.59
C GLU A 108 24.16 -7.13 -16.35
N LEU A 109 23.85 -6.29 -15.35
CA LEU A 109 22.50 -5.84 -15.08
C LEU A 109 22.00 -4.73 -16.03
N GLY A 110 22.83 -4.29 -16.98
CA GLY A 110 22.44 -3.35 -18.04
C GLY A 110 22.48 -1.89 -17.61
N VAL A 111 23.30 -1.55 -16.60
CA VAL A 111 23.61 -0.16 -16.24
C VAL A 111 24.49 0.43 -17.32
N GLY A 112 23.97 1.37 -18.09
CA GLY A 112 24.61 1.87 -19.31
C GLY A 112 25.82 2.78 -19.11
N HIS A 113 26.05 3.30 -17.90
CA HIS A 113 27.14 4.23 -17.66
C HIS A 113 27.72 4.05 -16.26
N ILE A 114 29.03 3.81 -16.19
CA ILE A 114 29.81 3.77 -14.93
C ILE A 114 30.73 4.99 -14.94
N LEU A 115 30.56 5.87 -13.98
CA LEU A 115 31.23 7.17 -13.90
C LEU A 115 32.76 7.06 -13.83
N ARG A 116 33.28 6.02 -13.16
CA ARG A 116 34.73 5.82 -12.98
C ARG A 116 35.11 4.45 -13.54
N LYS A 117 36.14 4.43 -14.33
CA LYS A 117 36.72 3.18 -14.87
C LYS A 117 37.34 2.37 -13.72
N GLU A 118 36.96 1.10 -13.65
CA GLU A 118 37.51 0.12 -12.71
C GLU A 118 39.02 -0.17 -13.02
N VAL A 119 39.74 -0.63 -12.01
CA VAL A 119 41.10 -1.14 -12.15
C VAL A 119 41.00 -2.64 -12.42
N GLY A 120 41.49 -3.05 -13.62
CA GLY A 120 41.49 -4.45 -14.02
C GLY A 120 40.10 -5.00 -14.32
N HIS A 121 39.98 -6.34 -14.34
CA HIS A 121 38.73 -7.07 -14.58
C HIS A 121 38.48 -8.00 -13.41
N ALA A 122 37.20 -8.08 -12.98
CA ALA A 122 36.72 -9.00 -11.97
C ALA A 122 35.41 -9.66 -12.42
N ALA A 123 35.08 -10.82 -11.84
CA ALA A 123 33.79 -11.45 -12.02
C ALA A 123 32.68 -10.64 -11.34
N PRO A 124 31.46 -10.60 -11.90
CA PRO A 124 30.34 -9.92 -11.26
C PRO A 124 29.90 -10.66 -9.99
N TYR A 125 29.35 -9.93 -9.04
CA TYR A 125 28.60 -10.55 -7.95
C TYR A 125 27.33 -11.18 -8.48
N LEU A 126 27.15 -12.47 -8.23
CA LEU A 126 25.95 -13.21 -8.60
C LEU A 126 24.77 -12.93 -7.65
N ASP A 127 25.08 -12.50 -6.42
CA ASP A 127 24.09 -12.28 -5.37
C ASP A 127 24.57 -11.07 -4.52
N PRO A 128 23.67 -10.15 -4.11
CA PRO A 128 24.00 -9.04 -3.23
C PRO A 128 24.54 -9.47 -1.84
N GLU A 129 24.25 -10.69 -1.39
CA GLU A 129 24.81 -11.25 -0.17
C GLU A 129 26.32 -11.46 -0.25
N LEU A 130 26.87 -11.77 -1.43
CA LEU A 130 28.34 -11.86 -1.63
C LEU A 130 28.99 -10.48 -1.50
N PHE A 131 28.36 -9.44 -2.04
CA PHE A 131 28.83 -8.07 -1.83
C PHE A 131 28.81 -7.66 -0.35
N ALA A 132 27.70 -7.98 0.34
CA ALA A 132 27.61 -7.71 1.79
C ALA A 132 28.65 -8.51 2.60
N ALA A 133 28.94 -9.75 2.21
CA ALA A 133 29.97 -10.57 2.87
C ALA A 133 31.37 -9.98 2.72
N ASP A 134 31.74 -9.49 1.56
CA ASP A 134 33.04 -8.82 1.35
C ASP A 134 33.15 -7.53 2.20
N LEU A 135 32.07 -6.76 2.32
CA LEU A 135 32.04 -5.60 3.22
C LEU A 135 32.16 -6.00 4.70
N GLU A 136 31.59 -7.14 5.08
CA GLU A 136 31.71 -7.64 6.46
C GLU A 136 33.14 -8.07 6.77
N VAL A 137 33.88 -8.64 5.80
CA VAL A 137 35.32 -8.96 5.97
C VAL A 137 36.10 -7.70 6.33
N LEU A 138 35.84 -6.55 5.68
CA LEU A 138 36.47 -5.26 6.04
C LEU A 138 36.10 -4.85 7.48
N ALA A 139 34.82 -4.92 7.82
CA ALA A 139 34.29 -4.54 9.13
C ALA A 139 34.90 -5.41 10.25
N ASP A 140 34.98 -6.72 10.05
CA ASP A 140 35.53 -7.68 11.01
C ASP A 140 37.05 -7.47 11.21
N SER A 141 37.78 -7.24 10.12
CA SER A 141 39.21 -6.92 10.22
C SER A 141 39.45 -5.62 11.02
N LEU A 142 38.63 -4.60 10.81
CA LEU A 142 38.69 -3.35 11.57
C LEU A 142 38.36 -3.58 13.06
N ARG A 143 37.34 -4.38 13.38
CA ARG A 143 36.98 -4.71 14.78
C ARG A 143 38.13 -5.44 15.51
N GLN A 144 38.74 -6.43 14.84
CA GLN A 144 39.83 -7.23 15.39
C GLN A 144 41.13 -6.45 15.62
N ASN A 145 41.34 -5.38 14.86
CA ASN A 145 42.57 -4.63 14.85
C ASN A 145 42.40 -3.18 15.36
N HIS A 146 41.52 -2.97 16.33
CA HIS A 146 41.29 -1.69 17.03
C HIS A 146 40.75 -0.55 16.14
N GLY A 147 40.31 -0.85 14.91
CA GLY A 147 39.76 0.12 13.95
C GLY A 147 38.25 0.27 14.00
N ALA A 148 37.55 -0.19 15.04
CA ALA A 148 36.06 -0.22 15.10
C ALA A 148 35.41 1.15 14.86
N MET A 149 36.06 2.25 15.25
CA MET A 149 35.55 3.60 14.98
C MET A 149 35.53 3.95 13.49
N LEU A 150 36.38 3.35 12.66
CA LEU A 150 36.43 3.57 11.22
C LEU A 150 35.29 2.90 10.46
N ILE A 151 34.55 2.01 11.12
CA ILE A 151 33.36 1.40 10.54
C ILE A 151 32.25 2.42 10.39
N GLN A 152 32.15 3.38 11.30
CA GLN A 152 31.16 4.46 11.27
C GLN A 152 31.76 5.73 10.64
N PRO A 153 30.99 6.49 9.86
CA PRO A 153 29.57 6.24 9.50
C PRO A 153 29.39 5.45 8.20
N ARG A 154 30.39 5.41 7.28
CA ARG A 154 30.23 5.00 5.88
C ARG A 154 30.08 3.49 5.70
N LEU A 155 31.03 2.68 6.19
CA LEU A 155 30.99 1.23 6.00
C LEU A 155 29.74 0.58 6.61
N ALA A 156 29.36 1.01 7.82
CA ALA A 156 28.15 0.52 8.46
C ALA A 156 26.87 0.94 7.69
N GLY A 157 26.88 2.14 7.13
CA GLY A 157 25.80 2.64 6.24
C GLY A 157 25.69 1.79 4.98
N LEU A 158 26.80 1.53 4.32
CA LEU A 158 26.86 0.73 3.10
C LEU A 158 26.46 -0.73 3.33
N LEU A 159 26.90 -1.34 4.43
CA LEU A 159 26.48 -2.69 4.83
C LEU A 159 24.96 -2.78 5.02
N ARG A 160 24.38 -1.82 5.73
CA ARG A 160 22.92 -1.76 5.88
C ARG A 160 22.21 -1.59 4.54
N ALA A 161 22.73 -0.69 3.69
CA ALA A 161 22.16 -0.46 2.36
C ALA A 161 22.22 -1.74 1.50
N ALA A 162 23.34 -2.44 1.46
CA ALA A 162 23.48 -3.70 0.72
C ALA A 162 22.46 -4.76 1.17
N ARG A 163 22.26 -4.90 2.48
CA ARG A 163 21.29 -5.84 3.07
C ARG A 163 19.83 -5.47 2.83
N ILE A 164 19.50 -4.17 2.85
CA ILE A 164 18.13 -3.68 2.64
C ILE A 164 17.76 -3.68 1.15
N PHE A 165 18.58 -3.07 0.32
CA PHE A 165 18.26 -2.72 -1.05
C PHE A 165 18.75 -3.74 -2.10
N GLY A 166 19.68 -4.64 -1.73
CA GLY A 166 20.29 -5.60 -2.68
C GLY A 166 20.76 -4.90 -3.95
N PHE A 167 20.54 -5.54 -5.11
CA PHE A 167 20.76 -4.93 -6.44
C PHE A 167 19.48 -4.43 -7.10
N HIS A 168 18.34 -4.50 -6.39
CA HIS A 168 17.00 -4.18 -6.90
C HIS A 168 16.38 -2.91 -6.30
N LEU A 169 17.00 -2.26 -5.32
CA LEU A 169 16.58 -1.06 -4.59
C LEU A 169 15.26 -1.25 -3.81
N ALA A 170 14.19 -1.66 -4.47
CA ALA A 170 12.89 -1.92 -3.87
C ALA A 170 12.25 -3.17 -4.48
N SER A 171 11.65 -4.03 -3.64
CA SER A 171 10.89 -5.18 -4.13
C SER A 171 9.70 -4.70 -4.95
N LEU A 172 9.55 -5.21 -6.18
CA LEU A 172 8.40 -4.90 -7.02
C LEU A 172 7.26 -5.85 -6.68
N ASP A 173 6.11 -5.31 -6.27
CA ASP A 173 4.89 -6.08 -6.12
C ASP A 173 4.14 -6.15 -7.44
N MET A 174 3.72 -7.35 -7.81
CA MET A 174 2.78 -7.53 -8.92
C MET A 174 1.36 -7.41 -8.38
N ARG A 175 0.46 -6.84 -9.19
CA ARG A 175 -0.98 -6.83 -8.90
C ARG A 175 -1.80 -6.95 -10.17
N GLN A 176 -2.89 -7.72 -10.10
CA GLN A 176 -3.91 -7.85 -11.14
C GLN A 176 -5.26 -8.19 -10.51
N SER A 177 -6.33 -7.97 -11.25
CA SER A 177 -7.71 -8.29 -10.86
C SER A 177 -8.03 -9.77 -11.09
N SER A 178 -8.80 -10.38 -10.19
CA SER A 178 -9.19 -11.80 -10.24
C SER A 178 -9.91 -12.17 -11.54
N ASP A 179 -10.77 -11.29 -12.06
CA ASP A 179 -11.50 -11.51 -13.31
C ASP A 179 -10.58 -11.68 -14.54
N ILE A 180 -9.37 -11.11 -14.52
CA ILE A 180 -8.36 -11.33 -15.54
C ILE A 180 -7.79 -12.75 -15.43
N HIS A 181 -7.50 -13.21 -14.21
CA HIS A 181 -6.96 -14.56 -13.99
C HIS A 181 -7.97 -15.61 -14.44
N GLU A 182 -9.25 -15.44 -14.09
CA GLU A 182 -10.33 -16.33 -14.54
C GLU A 182 -10.38 -16.43 -16.06
N ARG A 183 -10.38 -15.29 -16.78
CA ARG A 183 -10.42 -15.30 -18.25
C ARG A 183 -9.19 -15.96 -18.88
N VAL A 184 -8.00 -15.68 -18.33
CA VAL A 184 -6.75 -16.31 -18.82
C VAL A 184 -6.78 -17.82 -18.61
N LEU A 185 -7.22 -18.30 -17.47
CA LEU A 185 -7.34 -19.72 -17.19
C LEU A 185 -8.45 -20.38 -18.00
N ALA A 186 -9.58 -19.71 -18.22
CA ALA A 186 -10.64 -20.21 -19.10
C ALA A 186 -10.11 -20.48 -20.52
N GLU A 187 -9.30 -19.58 -21.08
CA GLU A 187 -8.67 -19.81 -22.37
C GLU A 187 -7.64 -20.96 -22.32
N LEU A 188 -6.79 -21.02 -21.31
CA LEU A 188 -5.81 -22.11 -21.15
C LEU A 188 -6.49 -23.47 -21.02
N PHE A 189 -7.54 -23.59 -20.23
CA PHE A 189 -8.31 -24.83 -20.07
C PHE A 189 -9.00 -25.25 -21.37
N ALA A 190 -9.64 -24.30 -22.05
CA ALA A 190 -10.30 -24.59 -23.34
C ALA A 190 -9.30 -25.04 -24.40
N ARG A 191 -8.14 -24.37 -24.53
CA ARG A 191 -7.08 -24.75 -25.51
C ARG A 191 -6.41 -26.09 -25.16
N ALA A 192 -6.26 -26.38 -23.86
CA ALA A 192 -5.73 -27.67 -23.42
C ALA A 192 -6.74 -28.83 -23.49
N GLY A 193 -8.00 -28.55 -23.84
CA GLY A 193 -9.09 -29.55 -23.90
C GLY A 193 -9.46 -30.10 -22.51
N VAL A 194 -9.25 -29.32 -21.43
CA VAL A 194 -9.52 -29.72 -20.05
C VAL A 194 -10.91 -29.31 -19.62
N GLU A 195 -11.31 -28.07 -19.88
CA GLU A 195 -12.63 -27.52 -19.59
C GLU A 195 -12.96 -26.40 -20.59
N ALA A 196 -14.14 -26.43 -21.14
CA ALA A 196 -14.59 -25.48 -22.17
C ALA A 196 -15.31 -24.26 -21.59
N ASP A 197 -15.93 -24.39 -20.42
CA ASP A 197 -16.73 -23.35 -19.78
C ASP A 197 -16.34 -23.15 -18.32
N TYR A 198 -15.06 -22.87 -18.10
CA TYR A 198 -14.51 -22.63 -16.76
C TYR A 198 -15.20 -21.45 -16.04
N ALA A 199 -15.50 -20.37 -16.75
CA ALA A 199 -16.12 -19.18 -16.17
C ALA A 199 -17.54 -19.45 -15.66
N GLY A 200 -18.27 -20.39 -16.30
CA GLY A 200 -19.63 -20.79 -15.89
C GLY A 200 -19.70 -21.81 -14.76
N MET A 201 -18.56 -22.32 -14.27
CA MET A 201 -18.52 -23.31 -13.20
C MET A 201 -18.86 -22.71 -11.83
N GLU A 202 -19.45 -23.51 -10.95
CA GLU A 202 -19.61 -23.17 -9.52
C GLU A 202 -18.26 -23.20 -8.81
N GLU A 203 -18.12 -22.46 -7.70
CA GLU A 203 -16.86 -22.27 -6.95
C GLU A 203 -16.21 -23.60 -6.54
N GLU A 204 -17.00 -24.54 -6.04
CA GLU A 204 -16.48 -25.85 -5.60
C GLU A 204 -15.87 -26.64 -6.75
N ASP A 205 -16.51 -26.61 -7.92
CA ASP A 205 -16.03 -27.28 -9.13
C ASP A 205 -14.78 -26.58 -9.69
N LYS A 206 -14.70 -25.25 -9.68
CA LYS A 206 -13.49 -24.49 -10.03
C LYS A 206 -12.32 -24.90 -9.15
N ARG A 207 -12.51 -24.92 -7.83
CA ARG A 207 -11.48 -25.34 -6.86
C ARG A 207 -10.99 -26.75 -7.11
N ALA A 208 -11.93 -27.69 -7.32
CA ALA A 208 -11.59 -29.09 -7.59
C ALA A 208 -10.79 -29.25 -8.89
N LEU A 209 -11.18 -28.54 -9.95
CA LEU A 209 -10.47 -28.51 -11.23
C LEU A 209 -9.06 -27.97 -11.08
N ILE A 210 -8.91 -26.80 -10.46
CA ILE A 210 -7.59 -26.15 -10.30
C ILE A 210 -6.66 -27.02 -9.47
N LEU A 211 -7.13 -27.58 -8.35
CA LEU A 211 -6.32 -28.46 -7.50
C LEU A 211 -5.89 -29.73 -8.22
N ARG A 212 -6.76 -30.30 -9.08
CA ARG A 212 -6.40 -31.43 -9.93
C ARG A 212 -5.30 -31.05 -10.93
N GLU A 213 -5.40 -29.90 -11.57
CA GLU A 213 -4.38 -29.43 -12.53
C GLU A 213 -3.09 -28.96 -11.83
N LEU A 214 -3.16 -28.42 -10.64
CA LEU A 214 -1.98 -28.12 -9.82
C LEU A 214 -1.19 -29.39 -9.46
N ALA A 215 -1.86 -30.51 -9.28
CA ALA A 215 -1.20 -31.79 -9.02
C ALA A 215 -0.54 -32.43 -10.25
N GLN A 216 -0.86 -31.97 -11.47
CA GLN A 216 -0.27 -32.48 -12.71
C GLN A 216 1.10 -31.83 -12.99
N PRO A 217 2.13 -32.60 -13.36
CA PRO A 217 3.44 -32.03 -13.68
C PRO A 217 3.48 -31.31 -15.04
N ARG A 218 2.56 -31.61 -15.95
CA ARG A 218 2.48 -30.99 -17.27
C ARG A 218 1.95 -29.57 -17.21
N PRO A 219 2.40 -28.67 -18.09
CA PRO A 219 1.75 -27.37 -18.29
C PRO A 219 0.45 -27.51 -19.10
N LEU A 220 -0.43 -26.51 -18.96
CA LEU A 220 -1.59 -26.29 -19.83
C LEU A 220 -1.20 -25.53 -21.11
N PHE A 221 -0.27 -24.57 -20.95
CA PHE A 221 0.22 -23.77 -22.07
C PHE A 221 0.96 -24.61 -23.10
N SER A 222 0.57 -24.49 -24.36
CA SER A 222 1.28 -25.10 -25.52
C SER A 222 1.89 -24.00 -26.38
N PRO A 223 3.19 -24.05 -26.72
CA PRO A 223 3.79 -23.07 -27.63
C PRO A 223 3.33 -23.25 -29.09
N TYR A 224 2.55 -24.28 -29.38
CA TYR A 224 2.01 -24.59 -30.72
C TYR A 224 0.57 -24.12 -30.92
N GLU A 225 -0.07 -23.60 -29.85
CA GLU A 225 -1.41 -23.01 -29.88
C GLU A 225 -1.36 -21.49 -29.93
N SER A 226 -2.41 -20.90 -30.46
CA SER A 226 -2.58 -19.44 -30.49
C SER A 226 -3.49 -18.99 -29.34
N TYR A 227 -3.05 -18.01 -28.60
CA TYR A 227 -3.79 -17.42 -27.47
C TYR A 227 -4.12 -15.94 -27.72
N GLY A 228 -5.14 -15.44 -27.07
CA GLY A 228 -5.51 -14.03 -27.11
C GLY A 228 -4.43 -13.12 -26.52
N ASP A 229 -4.52 -11.83 -26.83
CA ASP A 229 -3.55 -10.82 -26.40
C ASP A 229 -3.47 -10.72 -24.86
N GLU A 230 -4.61 -10.82 -24.16
CA GLU A 230 -4.68 -10.78 -22.70
C GLU A 230 -3.89 -11.95 -22.09
N THR A 231 -4.15 -13.18 -22.53
CA THR A 231 -3.45 -14.40 -22.08
C THR A 231 -1.96 -14.35 -22.36
N ASN A 232 -1.58 -13.95 -23.57
CA ASN A 232 -0.16 -13.79 -23.93
C ASN A 232 0.55 -12.75 -23.07
N SER A 233 -0.11 -11.61 -22.80
CA SER A 233 0.43 -10.54 -21.98
C SER A 233 0.63 -10.98 -20.52
N GLU A 234 -0.38 -11.62 -19.91
CA GLU A 234 -0.29 -12.08 -18.51
C GLU A 234 0.77 -13.16 -18.31
N LEU A 235 0.86 -14.12 -19.21
CA LEU A 235 1.92 -15.13 -19.17
C LEU A 235 3.32 -14.52 -19.40
N ALA A 236 3.46 -13.54 -20.29
CA ALA A 236 4.73 -12.84 -20.51
C ALA A 236 5.20 -12.08 -19.25
N ILE A 237 4.28 -11.47 -18.53
CA ILE A 237 4.56 -10.76 -17.28
C ILE A 237 5.05 -11.72 -16.19
N LEU A 238 4.39 -12.86 -15.99
CA LEU A 238 4.82 -13.84 -15.00
C LEU A 238 6.17 -14.49 -15.38
N ARG A 239 6.42 -14.76 -16.68
CA ARG A 239 7.74 -15.20 -17.16
C ARG A 239 8.81 -14.13 -16.91
N CYS A 240 8.49 -12.86 -17.17
CA CYS A 240 9.37 -11.73 -16.85
C CYS A 240 9.67 -11.64 -15.34
N ALA A 241 8.68 -11.87 -14.48
CA ALA A 241 8.89 -11.92 -13.03
C ALA A 241 9.92 -13.01 -12.64
N ARG A 242 9.85 -14.19 -13.28
CA ARG A 242 10.85 -15.25 -13.09
C ARG A 242 12.23 -14.82 -13.56
N GLU A 243 12.34 -14.21 -14.74
CA GLU A 243 13.60 -13.67 -15.27
C GLU A 243 14.22 -12.63 -14.33
N ILE A 244 13.42 -11.69 -13.82
CA ILE A 244 13.82 -10.66 -12.87
C ILE A 244 14.37 -11.29 -11.59
N ARG A 245 13.67 -12.28 -11.04
CA ARG A 245 14.14 -12.97 -9.83
C ARG A 245 15.47 -13.69 -10.00
N LEU A 246 15.69 -14.30 -11.17
CA LEU A 246 16.96 -14.95 -11.51
C LEU A 246 18.10 -13.92 -11.69
N ARG A 247 17.78 -12.74 -12.20
CA ARG A 247 18.77 -11.72 -12.56
C ARG A 247 19.14 -10.79 -11.39
N TYR A 248 18.17 -10.36 -10.60
CA TYR A 248 18.34 -9.38 -9.51
C TYR A 248 18.24 -9.99 -8.11
N GLY A 249 18.03 -11.30 -8.05
CA GLY A 249 17.83 -12.03 -6.79
C GLY A 249 16.35 -12.21 -6.39
N PRO A 250 16.07 -13.17 -5.49
CA PRO A 250 14.70 -13.55 -5.12
C PRO A 250 13.91 -12.44 -4.44
N ARG A 251 14.57 -11.43 -3.87
CA ARG A 251 13.92 -10.28 -3.22
C ARG A 251 13.39 -9.23 -4.19
N ALA A 252 13.77 -9.28 -5.47
CA ALA A 252 13.34 -8.29 -6.45
C ALA A 252 11.82 -8.36 -6.73
N ILE A 253 11.23 -9.56 -6.72
CA ILE A 253 9.78 -9.78 -6.79
C ILE A 253 9.42 -10.86 -5.77
N ARG A 254 8.56 -10.51 -4.79
CA ARG A 254 8.19 -11.40 -3.67
C ARG A 254 6.70 -11.67 -3.59
N ASN A 255 5.88 -10.77 -4.08
CA ASN A 255 4.46 -10.74 -3.80
C ASN A 255 3.65 -10.55 -5.08
N TYR A 256 2.51 -11.25 -5.14
CA TYR A 256 1.47 -11.09 -6.15
C TYR A 256 0.15 -10.80 -5.45
N ILE A 257 -0.37 -9.60 -5.64
CA ILE A 257 -1.60 -9.11 -5.00
C ILE A 257 -2.75 -9.34 -5.98
N ILE A 258 -3.85 -9.87 -5.48
CA ILE A 258 -5.07 -10.11 -6.26
C ILE A 258 -6.11 -9.09 -5.83
N SER A 259 -6.45 -8.14 -6.70
CA SER A 259 -7.59 -7.23 -6.51
C SER A 259 -8.89 -7.99 -6.70
N HIS A 260 -9.95 -7.58 -5.99
CA HIS A 260 -11.26 -8.26 -6.03
C HIS A 260 -11.17 -9.74 -5.70
N THR A 261 -10.50 -10.08 -4.61
CA THR A 261 -10.53 -11.45 -4.09
C THR A 261 -11.89 -11.70 -3.41
N GLU A 262 -12.69 -12.55 -3.98
CA GLU A 262 -14.03 -12.88 -3.51
C GLU A 262 -14.16 -14.34 -3.05
N THR A 263 -13.30 -15.22 -3.57
CA THR A 263 -13.36 -16.67 -3.36
C THR A 263 -11.95 -17.29 -3.24
N VAL A 264 -11.90 -18.57 -2.87
CA VAL A 264 -10.64 -19.32 -2.78
C VAL A 264 -10.09 -19.67 -4.16
N SER A 265 -10.95 -19.83 -5.18
CA SER A 265 -10.51 -20.07 -6.54
C SER A 265 -9.64 -18.93 -7.08
N ASP A 266 -9.93 -17.66 -6.76
CA ASP A 266 -9.12 -16.51 -7.16
C ASP A 266 -7.64 -16.65 -6.76
N LEU A 267 -7.40 -17.21 -5.57
CA LEU A 267 -6.05 -17.45 -5.04
C LEU A 267 -5.38 -18.66 -5.74
N LEU A 268 -6.15 -19.73 -5.95
CA LEU A 268 -5.67 -20.93 -6.63
C LEU A 268 -5.35 -20.68 -8.10
N GLU A 269 -6.09 -19.82 -8.78
CA GLU A 269 -5.86 -19.39 -10.15
C GLU A 269 -4.45 -18.80 -10.32
N VAL A 270 -4.05 -17.94 -9.42
CA VAL A 270 -2.70 -17.35 -9.44
C VAL A 270 -1.63 -18.40 -9.18
N LEU A 271 -1.85 -19.36 -8.29
CA LEU A 271 -0.91 -20.48 -8.11
C LEU A 271 -0.77 -21.32 -9.39
N LEU A 272 -1.86 -21.58 -10.11
CA LEU A 272 -1.82 -22.31 -11.36
C LEU A 272 -1.07 -21.51 -12.43
N LEU A 273 -1.28 -20.21 -12.54
CA LEU A 273 -0.51 -19.34 -13.44
C LEU A 273 0.98 -19.26 -13.06
N GLN A 274 1.33 -19.31 -11.80
CA GLN A 274 2.71 -19.43 -11.33
C GLN A 274 3.34 -20.77 -11.74
N LYS A 275 2.58 -21.87 -11.68
CA LYS A 275 3.03 -23.17 -12.20
C LYS A 275 3.31 -23.09 -13.69
N GLU A 276 2.39 -22.54 -14.50
CA GLU A 276 2.52 -22.44 -15.95
C GLU A 276 3.75 -21.63 -16.40
N THR A 277 4.25 -20.74 -15.54
CA THR A 277 5.38 -19.84 -15.84
C THR A 277 6.67 -20.21 -15.08
N GLY A 278 6.65 -21.29 -14.31
CA GLY A 278 7.80 -21.80 -13.58
C GLY A 278 8.18 -21.00 -12.33
N LEU A 279 7.28 -20.15 -11.82
CA LEU A 279 7.38 -19.52 -10.51
C LEU A 279 6.96 -20.46 -9.37
N MET A 280 6.23 -21.52 -9.70
CA MET A 280 5.88 -22.58 -8.77
C MET A 280 6.48 -23.91 -9.22
N ARG A 281 7.05 -24.66 -8.29
CA ARG A 281 7.57 -26.01 -8.49
C ARG A 281 6.75 -27.00 -7.69
N VAL A 282 5.80 -27.66 -8.36
CA VAL A 282 4.83 -28.57 -7.75
C VAL A 282 5.51 -29.72 -6.99
N SER A 283 6.49 -30.39 -7.63
CA SER A 283 7.24 -31.51 -7.04
C SER A 283 7.96 -31.14 -5.74
N ALA A 284 8.36 -29.88 -5.61
CA ALA A 284 9.01 -29.33 -4.42
C ALA A 284 8.02 -28.69 -3.44
N GLY A 285 6.76 -28.48 -3.83
CA GLY A 285 5.76 -27.73 -3.07
C GLY A 285 6.26 -26.32 -2.73
N LEU A 286 6.90 -25.64 -3.72
CA LEU A 286 7.50 -24.31 -3.55
C LEU A 286 6.84 -23.34 -4.53
N SER A 287 6.37 -22.23 -4.01
CA SER A 287 6.02 -21.04 -4.77
C SER A 287 7.02 -19.94 -4.48
N ASP A 288 7.60 -19.37 -5.53
CA ASP A 288 8.62 -18.33 -5.44
C ASP A 288 8.03 -16.94 -5.11
N VAL A 289 6.74 -16.77 -5.31
CA VAL A 289 6.01 -15.50 -5.11
C VAL A 289 4.78 -15.76 -4.25
N MET A 290 4.67 -15.03 -3.15
CA MET A 290 3.52 -15.14 -2.24
C MET A 290 2.26 -14.59 -2.92
N VAL A 291 1.19 -15.36 -2.88
CA VAL A 291 -0.14 -14.93 -3.31
C VAL A 291 -0.80 -14.18 -2.18
N ILE A 292 -1.23 -12.95 -2.42
CA ILE A 292 -1.80 -12.05 -1.41
C ILE A 292 -3.20 -11.62 -1.86
N PRO A 293 -4.25 -12.03 -1.14
CA PRO A 293 -5.59 -11.54 -1.40
C PRO A 293 -5.71 -10.07 -0.98
N LEU A 294 -6.46 -9.29 -1.74
CA LEU A 294 -6.90 -7.96 -1.38
C LEU A 294 -8.43 -7.95 -1.27
N PHE A 295 -8.94 -7.79 -0.06
CA PHE A 295 -10.36 -7.66 0.23
C PHE A 295 -10.75 -6.17 0.20
N GLU A 296 -11.62 -5.80 -0.75
CA GLU A 296 -11.86 -4.39 -1.11
C GLU A 296 -13.25 -3.89 -0.72
N THR A 297 -14.29 -4.68 -0.91
CA THR A 297 -15.67 -4.28 -0.62
C THR A 297 -16.09 -4.66 0.80
N ILE A 298 -17.22 -4.12 1.27
CA ILE A 298 -17.79 -4.50 2.58
C ILE A 298 -18.08 -6.01 2.63
N PRO A 299 -18.73 -6.62 1.62
CA PRO A 299 -18.94 -8.07 1.60
C PRO A 299 -17.65 -8.89 1.60
N ASP A 300 -16.58 -8.43 0.92
CA ASP A 300 -15.31 -9.14 0.88
C ASP A 300 -14.63 -9.12 2.25
N LEU A 301 -14.63 -7.96 2.94
CA LEU A 301 -14.12 -7.85 4.31
C LEU A 301 -14.84 -8.80 5.27
N GLN A 302 -16.16 -8.93 5.13
CA GLN A 302 -16.95 -9.83 5.98
C GLN A 302 -16.63 -11.32 5.74
N ARG A 303 -16.24 -11.68 4.50
CA ARG A 303 -15.89 -13.07 4.13
C ARG A 303 -14.40 -13.38 4.30
N ALA A 304 -13.53 -12.38 4.47
CA ALA A 304 -12.07 -12.50 4.43
C ALA A 304 -11.53 -13.62 5.32
N ALA A 305 -11.98 -13.70 6.56
CA ALA A 305 -11.53 -14.73 7.51
C ALA A 305 -11.90 -16.15 7.07
N GLY A 306 -13.13 -16.35 6.55
CA GLY A 306 -13.58 -17.65 6.02
C GLY A 306 -12.76 -18.09 4.81
N ILE A 307 -12.54 -17.20 3.85
CA ILE A 307 -11.71 -17.45 2.67
C ILE A 307 -10.29 -17.84 3.08
N MET A 308 -9.69 -17.13 4.04
CA MET A 308 -8.34 -17.44 4.52
C MET A 308 -8.27 -18.74 5.29
N ASP A 309 -9.29 -19.09 6.07
CA ASP A 309 -9.35 -20.38 6.76
C ASP A 309 -9.39 -21.55 5.77
N GLU A 310 -10.26 -21.47 4.77
CA GLU A 310 -10.36 -22.46 3.68
C GLU A 310 -9.07 -22.55 2.85
N TRP A 311 -8.46 -21.40 2.52
CA TRP A 311 -7.18 -21.32 1.80
C TRP A 311 -6.08 -22.08 2.55
N MET A 312 -5.90 -21.78 3.84
CA MET A 312 -4.87 -22.41 4.68
C MET A 312 -5.17 -23.88 5.00
N ALA A 313 -6.43 -24.34 4.88
CA ALA A 313 -6.81 -25.72 5.05
C ALA A 313 -6.38 -26.64 3.88
N ILE A 314 -6.10 -26.08 2.70
CA ILE A 314 -5.68 -26.83 1.52
C ILE A 314 -4.27 -27.40 1.75
N PRO A 315 -4.04 -28.74 1.70
CA PRO A 315 -2.73 -29.33 2.05
C PRO A 315 -1.55 -28.79 1.22
N LEU A 316 -1.77 -28.55 -0.07
CA LEU A 316 -0.77 -27.93 -0.95
C LEU A 316 -0.37 -26.54 -0.47
N VAL A 317 -1.35 -25.72 -0.12
CA VAL A 317 -1.15 -24.36 0.36
C VAL A 317 -0.47 -24.33 1.71
N ALA A 318 -0.93 -25.17 2.64
CA ALA A 318 -0.29 -25.32 3.96
C ALA A 318 1.20 -25.68 3.82
N GLY A 319 1.55 -26.57 2.89
CA GLY A 319 2.93 -26.93 2.58
C GLY A 319 3.76 -25.78 1.99
N ILE A 320 3.16 -24.92 1.18
CA ILE A 320 3.80 -23.71 0.63
C ILE A 320 4.04 -22.72 1.75
N ILE A 321 3.04 -22.42 2.57
CA ILE A 321 3.13 -21.48 3.70
C ILE A 321 4.18 -21.92 4.71
N GLU A 322 4.26 -23.22 5.02
CA GLU A 322 5.30 -23.77 5.90
C GLU A 322 6.71 -23.42 5.39
N LYS A 323 6.95 -23.63 4.08
CA LYS A 323 8.24 -23.34 3.44
C LYS A 323 8.54 -21.85 3.29
N GLN A 324 7.53 -21.02 3.30
CA GLN A 324 7.65 -19.56 3.33
C GLN A 324 7.82 -18.99 4.76
N GLY A 325 8.11 -19.83 5.74
CA GLY A 325 8.38 -19.44 7.13
C GLY A 325 7.11 -19.24 7.96
N ARG A 326 6.02 -19.91 7.59
CA ARG A 326 4.69 -19.82 8.22
C ARG A 326 4.16 -18.40 8.25
N LEU A 327 4.36 -17.66 7.17
CA LEU A 327 3.89 -16.30 7.00
C LEU A 327 2.92 -16.23 5.84
N GLN A 328 1.77 -15.60 6.04
CA GLN A 328 0.86 -15.23 4.98
C GLN A 328 0.46 -13.76 5.14
N GLU A 329 0.51 -13.03 4.05
CA GLU A 329 0.06 -11.64 4.00
C GLU A 329 -1.37 -11.54 3.48
N VAL A 330 -2.13 -10.62 4.03
CA VAL A 330 -3.49 -10.25 3.59
C VAL A 330 -3.54 -8.74 3.44
N MET A 331 -4.01 -8.26 2.31
CA MET A 331 -4.21 -6.84 2.06
C MET A 331 -5.65 -6.43 2.28
N LEU A 332 -5.85 -5.31 2.96
CA LEU A 332 -7.15 -4.72 3.24
C LEU A 332 -7.34 -3.41 2.49
N GLY A 333 -8.47 -3.29 1.78
CA GLY A 333 -8.81 -2.14 0.95
C GLY A 333 -9.61 -1.09 1.69
N TYR A 334 -9.01 0.06 1.94
CA TYR A 334 -9.64 1.19 2.64
C TYR A 334 -10.46 2.09 1.73
N SER A 335 -9.96 2.37 0.53
CA SER A 335 -10.61 3.31 -0.40
C SER A 335 -11.87 2.71 -1.01
N ASP A 336 -11.79 1.46 -1.43
CA ASP A 336 -12.89 0.78 -2.11
C ASP A 336 -14.02 0.47 -1.11
N SER A 337 -13.70 0.00 0.10
CA SER A 337 -14.69 -0.18 1.16
C SER A 337 -15.34 1.14 1.60
N ASN A 338 -14.59 2.25 1.63
CA ASN A 338 -15.13 3.58 1.91
C ASN A 338 -16.07 4.07 0.79
N LYS A 339 -15.72 3.81 -0.47
CA LYS A 339 -16.61 4.11 -1.61
C LYS A 339 -17.90 3.28 -1.54
N ASP A 340 -17.79 2.02 -1.17
CA ASP A 340 -18.92 1.09 -1.09
C ASP A 340 -19.87 1.40 0.08
N GLY A 341 -19.35 1.61 1.28
CA GLY A 341 -20.15 1.69 2.51
C GLY A 341 -20.09 3.01 3.29
N GLY A 342 -19.25 3.98 2.88
CA GLY A 342 -18.99 5.19 3.64
C GLY A 342 -17.97 4.96 4.78
N PHE A 343 -17.51 6.06 5.37
CA PHE A 343 -16.38 6.07 6.30
C PHE A 343 -16.59 5.23 7.57
N LEU A 344 -17.73 5.41 8.23
CA LEU A 344 -18.00 4.73 9.49
C LEU A 344 -18.06 3.22 9.30
N THR A 345 -18.82 2.76 8.30
CA THR A 345 -18.96 1.34 7.98
C THR A 345 -17.66 0.72 7.53
N SER A 346 -16.92 1.38 6.63
CA SER A 346 -15.64 0.88 6.15
C SER A 346 -14.65 0.65 7.31
N ASN A 347 -14.50 1.60 8.23
CA ASN A 347 -13.60 1.45 9.37
C ASN A 347 -14.04 0.34 10.34
N TRP A 348 -15.34 0.18 10.55
CA TRP A 348 -15.87 -0.88 11.39
C TRP A 348 -15.64 -2.27 10.79
N GLU A 349 -15.96 -2.44 9.52
CA GLU A 349 -15.79 -3.74 8.84
C GLU A 349 -14.30 -4.12 8.72
N LEU A 350 -13.42 -3.14 8.52
CA LEU A 350 -11.98 -3.36 8.59
C LEU A 350 -11.55 -3.85 9.97
N TYR A 351 -11.99 -3.18 11.03
CA TYR A 351 -11.71 -3.57 12.42
C TYR A 351 -12.18 -5.00 12.72
N GLN A 352 -13.40 -5.35 12.29
CA GLN A 352 -13.96 -6.69 12.45
C GLN A 352 -13.22 -7.76 11.63
N ALA A 353 -12.86 -7.43 10.38
CA ALA A 353 -12.09 -8.33 9.53
C ALA A 353 -10.70 -8.61 10.14
N GLU A 354 -10.04 -7.57 10.65
CA GLU A 354 -8.74 -7.70 11.33
C GLU A 354 -8.80 -8.64 12.53
N LEU A 355 -9.81 -8.48 13.41
CA LEU A 355 -9.99 -9.36 14.57
C LEU A 355 -10.21 -10.83 14.17
N LYS A 356 -11.11 -11.08 13.22
CA LYS A 356 -11.43 -12.44 12.75
C LYS A 356 -10.23 -13.07 12.04
N LEU A 357 -9.46 -12.30 11.28
CA LEU A 357 -8.23 -12.78 10.64
C LEU A 357 -7.19 -13.20 11.69
N VAL A 358 -6.99 -12.40 12.74
CA VAL A 358 -6.08 -12.77 13.85
C VAL A 358 -6.48 -14.12 14.45
N GLU A 359 -7.76 -14.30 14.77
CA GLU A 359 -8.28 -15.54 15.34
C GLU A 359 -8.01 -16.77 14.45
N VAL A 360 -8.34 -16.68 13.15
CA VAL A 360 -8.13 -17.75 12.18
C VAL A 360 -6.65 -18.07 12.01
N PHE A 361 -5.79 -17.07 11.93
CA PHE A 361 -4.36 -17.26 11.75
C PHE A 361 -3.68 -17.88 12.99
N GLU A 362 -4.14 -17.51 14.19
CA GLU A 362 -3.71 -18.14 15.44
C GLU A 362 -4.11 -19.62 15.48
N GLN A 363 -5.36 -19.95 15.13
CA GLN A 363 -5.85 -21.33 15.07
C GLN A 363 -5.04 -22.17 14.06
N ARG A 364 -4.66 -21.60 12.92
CA ARG A 364 -3.84 -22.26 11.89
C ARG A 364 -2.34 -22.24 12.19
N GLN A 365 -1.89 -21.56 13.24
CA GLN A 365 -0.48 -21.35 13.59
C GLN A 365 0.35 -20.73 12.45
N VAL A 366 -0.25 -19.83 11.69
CA VAL A 366 0.35 -19.06 10.61
C VAL A 366 0.53 -17.61 11.09
N LYS A 367 1.68 -17.01 10.80
CA LYS A 367 1.91 -15.59 11.11
C LYS A 367 1.14 -14.72 10.13
N LEU A 368 0.26 -13.88 10.65
CA LEU A 368 -0.43 -12.87 9.85
C LEU A 368 0.46 -11.65 9.64
N ARG A 369 0.54 -11.16 8.41
CA ARG A 369 1.03 -9.82 8.13
C ARG A 369 -0.05 -9.05 7.39
N LEU A 370 -0.60 -8.04 8.04
CA LEU A 370 -1.56 -7.17 7.39
C LEU A 370 -0.85 -6.13 6.52
N PHE A 371 -1.35 -5.99 5.30
CA PHE A 371 -0.95 -4.95 4.37
C PHE A 371 -2.07 -3.93 4.26
N HIS A 372 -1.85 -2.75 4.84
CA HIS A 372 -2.85 -1.70 4.87
C HIS A 372 -2.73 -0.83 3.63
N GLY A 373 -3.71 -0.95 2.75
CA GLY A 373 -3.92 -0.08 1.61
C GLY A 373 -4.47 1.27 2.05
N ARG A 374 -3.71 2.04 2.84
CA ARG A 374 -4.13 3.37 3.32
C ARG A 374 -4.35 4.33 2.15
N GLY A 375 -5.47 4.19 1.50
CA GLY A 375 -5.85 4.93 0.33
C GLY A 375 -7.21 5.58 0.46
N GLY A 376 -7.46 6.40 1.45
CA GLY A 376 -8.71 7.14 1.55
C GLY A 376 -8.48 8.53 2.11
N THR A 377 -9.45 9.39 1.92
CA THR A 377 -9.47 10.79 2.35
C THR A 377 -9.05 11.00 3.80
N VAL A 378 -9.21 10.00 4.64
CA VAL A 378 -8.95 10.07 6.08
C VAL A 378 -7.54 9.65 6.45
N GLY A 379 -6.97 8.63 5.80
CA GLY A 379 -5.59 8.21 6.02
C GLY A 379 -4.55 9.09 5.34
N ARG A 380 -4.93 9.75 4.24
CA ARG A 380 -4.05 10.62 3.43
C ARG A 380 -4.04 12.08 3.88
N GLY A 381 -5.02 12.52 4.65
CA GLY A 381 -5.17 13.90 5.07
C GLY A 381 -4.25 14.38 6.18
N GLY A 382 -3.28 13.60 6.63
CA GLY A 382 -2.27 14.01 7.61
C GLY A 382 -2.54 13.58 9.06
N GLY A 383 -3.39 12.58 9.29
CA GLY A 383 -3.48 11.91 10.59
C GLY A 383 -2.15 11.21 10.92
N PRO A 384 -1.66 11.23 12.17
CA PRO A 384 -0.41 10.60 12.53
C PRO A 384 -0.46 9.09 12.28
N SER A 385 0.47 8.56 11.47
CA SER A 385 0.58 7.12 11.24
C SER A 385 0.78 6.35 12.54
N TYR A 386 1.42 6.97 13.52
CA TYR A 386 1.64 6.44 14.85
C TYR A 386 0.32 6.10 15.57
N ASP A 387 -0.59 7.05 15.70
CA ASP A 387 -1.86 6.84 16.41
C ASP A 387 -2.75 5.83 15.68
N ALA A 388 -2.72 5.85 14.37
CA ALA A 388 -3.50 4.92 13.56
C ALA A 388 -3.01 3.45 13.65
N ILE A 389 -1.71 3.22 13.83
CA ILE A 389 -1.17 1.88 14.10
C ILE A 389 -1.59 1.40 15.50
N ARG A 390 -1.55 2.28 16.49
CA ARG A 390 -1.94 1.95 17.87
C ARG A 390 -3.46 1.74 18.05
N ALA A 391 -4.26 2.32 17.17
CA ALA A 391 -5.73 2.15 17.19
C ALA A 391 -6.21 0.85 16.54
N GLN A 392 -5.31 0.06 15.96
CA GLN A 392 -5.65 -1.25 15.40
C GLN A 392 -6.01 -2.25 16.50
N PRO A 393 -6.82 -3.27 16.18
CA PRO A 393 -7.14 -4.33 17.11
C PRO A 393 -5.88 -5.02 17.67
N PRO A 394 -5.92 -5.49 18.92
CA PRO A 394 -4.83 -6.29 19.49
C PRO A 394 -4.53 -7.52 18.61
N GLY A 395 -3.23 -7.82 18.41
CA GLY A 395 -2.80 -8.97 17.62
C GLY A 395 -2.58 -8.72 16.13
N THR A 396 -3.10 -7.61 15.61
CA THR A 396 -2.95 -7.26 14.17
C THR A 396 -1.55 -6.79 13.82
N VAL A 397 -0.85 -6.18 14.78
CA VAL A 397 0.56 -5.78 14.66
C VAL A 397 1.39 -6.69 15.55
N ASN A 398 1.98 -7.73 14.96
CA ASN A 398 2.79 -8.73 15.67
C ASN A 398 4.24 -8.69 15.16
N GLY A 399 5.00 -7.71 15.61
CA GLY A 399 6.39 -7.48 15.22
C GLY A 399 6.58 -7.01 13.78
N GLN A 400 5.51 -6.87 13.01
CA GLN A 400 5.57 -6.46 11.60
C GLN A 400 4.27 -5.79 11.15
N ILE A 401 4.40 -4.84 10.23
CA ILE A 401 3.29 -4.19 9.55
C ILE A 401 3.74 -3.81 8.14
N ARG A 402 2.83 -3.80 7.20
CA ARG A 402 3.08 -3.29 5.85
C ARG A 402 2.10 -2.18 5.52
N LEU A 403 2.62 -1.07 5.03
CA LEU A 403 1.84 0.10 4.66
C LEU A 403 2.16 0.50 3.23
N THR A 404 1.16 0.95 2.48
CA THR A 404 1.37 1.65 1.22
C THR A 404 0.95 3.10 1.35
N GLU A 405 1.66 4.00 0.65
CA GLU A 405 1.35 5.42 0.57
C GLU A 405 1.45 5.88 -0.89
N GLN A 406 0.80 6.97 -1.21
CA GLN A 406 0.88 7.57 -2.55
C GLN A 406 2.26 8.20 -2.79
N GLY A 407 2.71 8.23 -4.05
CA GLY A 407 4.02 8.73 -4.43
C GLY A 407 4.29 10.17 -3.99
N GLU A 408 3.30 11.05 -4.05
CA GLU A 408 3.41 12.44 -3.61
C GLU A 408 3.53 12.57 -2.08
N ILE A 409 2.92 11.65 -1.31
CA ILE A 409 3.09 11.61 0.15
C ILE A 409 4.48 11.08 0.49
N ILE A 410 4.94 10.04 -0.20
CA ILE A 410 6.31 9.53 -0.08
C ILE A 410 7.32 10.63 -0.40
N ALA A 411 7.13 11.36 -1.51
CA ALA A 411 7.98 12.49 -1.85
C ALA A 411 8.01 13.55 -0.75
N SER A 412 6.86 13.89 -0.16
CA SER A 412 6.79 14.87 0.93
C SER A 412 7.45 14.37 2.23
N LYS A 413 7.27 13.09 2.58
CA LYS A 413 7.79 12.50 3.83
C LYS A 413 9.29 12.22 3.78
N PHE A 414 9.84 11.94 2.60
CA PHE A 414 11.21 11.47 2.43
C PHE A 414 12.09 12.37 1.56
N SER A 415 11.61 13.55 1.14
CA SER A 415 12.40 14.53 0.39
C SER A 415 13.58 15.11 1.17
N ASN A 416 13.47 15.14 2.49
CA ASN A 416 14.52 15.57 3.40
C ASN A 416 14.93 14.40 4.30
N PRO A 417 16.25 14.07 4.41
CA PRO A 417 16.71 12.93 5.20
C PRO A 417 16.32 12.96 6.68
N GLU A 418 16.31 14.15 7.31
CA GLU A 418 15.95 14.30 8.73
C GLU A 418 14.45 14.05 8.95
N ILE A 419 13.60 14.58 8.07
CA ILE A 419 12.15 14.35 8.09
C ILE A 419 11.87 12.88 7.78
N GLY A 420 12.56 12.30 6.79
CA GLY A 420 12.46 10.89 6.43
C GLY A 420 12.82 9.97 7.60
N ARG A 421 13.92 10.24 8.25
CA ARG A 421 14.35 9.53 9.46
C ARG A 421 13.27 9.60 10.56
N ARG A 422 12.73 10.79 10.84
CA ARG A 422 11.69 10.96 11.84
C ARG A 422 10.42 10.16 11.53
N ASN A 423 10.01 10.13 10.25
CA ASN A 423 8.86 9.34 9.82
C ASN A 423 9.10 7.82 10.02
N LEU A 424 10.30 7.32 9.71
CA LEU A 424 10.66 5.92 9.93
C LEU A 424 10.75 5.59 11.42
N GLU A 425 11.32 6.46 12.25
CA GLU A 425 11.37 6.29 13.70
C GLU A 425 9.97 6.18 14.31
N LEU A 426 9.02 7.02 13.88
CA LEU A 426 7.63 6.96 14.32
C LEU A 426 6.94 5.66 13.90
N LEU A 427 7.20 5.17 12.68
CA LEU A 427 6.66 3.91 12.18
C LEU A 427 7.18 2.72 13.03
N VAL A 428 8.48 2.68 13.28
CA VAL A 428 9.11 1.62 14.08
C VAL A 428 8.62 1.67 15.54
N ALA A 429 8.56 2.87 16.14
CA ALA A 429 8.09 3.04 17.51
C ALA A 429 6.64 2.58 17.67
N ALA A 430 5.75 2.97 16.75
CA ALA A 430 4.35 2.54 16.77
C ALA A 430 4.20 1.02 16.62
N THR A 431 5.00 0.41 15.71
CA THR A 431 5.00 -1.02 15.50
C THR A 431 5.48 -1.79 16.73
N LEU A 432 6.56 -1.33 17.37
CA LEU A 432 7.07 -1.92 18.60
C LEU A 432 6.06 -1.80 19.74
N GLU A 433 5.49 -0.63 19.94
CA GLU A 433 4.53 -0.38 21.01
C GLU A 433 3.26 -1.21 20.83
N ALA A 434 2.70 -1.25 19.61
CA ALA A 434 1.54 -2.07 19.31
C ALA A 434 1.81 -3.58 19.47
N SER A 435 3.05 -4.03 19.16
CA SER A 435 3.43 -5.44 19.27
C SER A 435 3.71 -5.87 20.71
N LEU A 436 4.20 -4.96 21.55
CA LEU A 436 4.53 -5.24 22.95
C LEU A 436 3.32 -5.12 23.88
N THR A 437 2.21 -4.57 23.39
CA THR A 437 0.95 -4.58 24.12
C THR A 437 0.46 -6.03 24.24
N PRO A 438 0.35 -6.58 25.48
CA PRO A 438 0.10 -8.01 25.63
C PRO A 438 -1.19 -8.46 24.97
N HIS A 439 -1.11 -9.50 24.12
CA HIS A 439 -2.28 -10.22 23.63
C HIS A 439 -2.98 -10.88 24.83
N GLY A 440 -4.22 -10.56 25.08
CA GLY A 440 -5.01 -11.23 26.13
C GLY A 440 -4.85 -10.65 27.54
N VAL A 441 -4.27 -9.45 27.71
CA VAL A 441 -4.64 -8.64 28.85
C VAL A 441 -6.08 -8.27 28.64
N LYS A 442 -6.96 -9.11 29.16
CA LYS A 442 -8.39 -8.84 29.27
C LYS A 442 -8.67 -7.58 30.09
N ASP A 443 -7.64 -7.04 30.69
CA ASP A 443 -7.55 -5.71 31.30
C ASP A 443 -6.76 -4.82 30.32
N GLY A 444 -7.45 -4.39 29.27
CA GLY A 444 -6.89 -3.81 28.07
C GLY A 444 -5.92 -2.64 28.30
N ALA A 445 -5.05 -2.41 27.34
CA ALA A 445 -4.33 -1.14 27.18
C ALA A 445 -5.26 0.09 27.13
N SER A 446 -6.56 -0.10 27.05
CA SER A 446 -7.63 0.90 27.14
C SER A 446 -8.29 0.99 28.53
N GLY A 447 -7.97 0.12 29.50
CA GLY A 447 -8.68 0.10 30.79
C GLY A 447 -10.16 -0.32 30.71
N VAL A 448 -10.62 -0.81 29.57
CA VAL A 448 -12.00 -1.25 29.32
C VAL A 448 -12.07 -2.74 29.58
N ASP A 449 -12.96 -3.18 30.48
CA ASP A 449 -13.20 -4.60 30.68
C ASP A 449 -13.84 -5.27 29.45
N ALA A 450 -13.67 -6.60 29.33
CA ALA A 450 -14.12 -7.34 28.15
C ALA A 450 -15.64 -7.23 27.91
N GLY A 451 -16.44 -7.21 28.96
CA GLY A 451 -17.89 -7.07 28.84
C GLY A 451 -18.31 -5.69 28.32
N ARG A 452 -17.60 -4.66 28.75
CA ARG A 452 -17.83 -3.29 28.27
C ARG A 452 -17.36 -3.11 26.81
N LEU A 453 -16.24 -3.71 26.43
CA LEU A 453 -15.78 -3.69 25.05
C LEU A 453 -16.78 -4.39 24.13
N GLN A 454 -17.27 -5.55 24.50
CA GLN A 454 -18.31 -6.28 23.74
C GLN A 454 -19.57 -5.43 23.55
N ARG A 455 -19.96 -4.67 24.57
CA ARG A 455 -21.08 -3.73 24.47
C ARG A 455 -20.78 -2.60 23.48
N PHE A 456 -19.57 -2.01 23.53
CA PHE A 456 -19.15 -0.98 22.57
C PHE A 456 -19.15 -1.50 21.13
N GLU A 457 -18.66 -2.71 20.93
CA GLU A 457 -18.68 -3.38 19.61
C GLU A 457 -20.11 -3.61 19.13
N SER A 458 -21.04 -4.01 20.00
CA SER A 458 -22.44 -4.18 19.65
C SER A 458 -23.09 -2.85 19.22
N VAL A 459 -22.84 -1.77 19.97
CA VAL A 459 -23.32 -0.43 19.60
C VAL A 459 -22.72 0.00 18.27
N MET A 460 -21.42 -0.20 18.07
CA MET A 460 -20.73 0.17 16.83
C MET A 460 -21.26 -0.61 15.61
N ALA A 461 -21.59 -1.89 15.77
CA ALA A 461 -22.20 -2.71 14.73
C ALA A 461 -23.57 -2.17 14.31
N GLU A 462 -24.40 -1.75 15.26
CA GLU A 462 -25.68 -1.11 14.97
C GLU A 462 -25.51 0.23 14.24
N LEU A 463 -24.58 1.07 14.72
CA LEU A 463 -24.27 2.35 14.07
C LEU A 463 -23.75 2.12 12.65
N SER A 464 -22.85 1.17 12.45
CA SER A 464 -22.32 0.81 11.13
C SER A 464 -23.41 0.41 10.15
N ASN A 465 -24.32 -0.48 10.56
CA ASN A 465 -25.42 -0.92 9.70
C ASN A 465 -26.35 0.25 9.30
N ARG A 466 -26.66 1.15 10.24
CA ARG A 466 -27.48 2.34 9.98
C ARG A 466 -26.75 3.32 9.04
N ALA A 467 -25.46 3.54 9.26
CA ALA A 467 -24.62 4.41 8.41
C ALA A 467 -24.51 3.86 6.99
N TYR A 468 -24.32 2.55 6.84
CA TYR A 468 -24.29 1.85 5.56
C TYR A 468 -25.57 2.12 4.77
N LYS A 469 -26.72 1.89 5.39
CA LYS A 469 -28.03 2.13 4.74
C LYS A 469 -28.19 3.61 4.35
N ALA A 470 -27.80 4.55 5.21
CA ALA A 470 -27.91 5.98 4.93
C ALA A 470 -27.01 6.39 3.75
N TYR A 471 -25.78 5.92 3.73
CA TYR A 471 -24.83 6.20 2.67
C TYR A 471 -25.28 5.60 1.33
N ARG A 472 -25.62 4.31 1.30
CA ARG A 472 -26.08 3.65 0.07
C ARG A 472 -27.36 4.24 -0.46
N ASN A 473 -28.28 4.61 0.40
CA ASN A 473 -29.51 5.28 -0.01
C ASN A 473 -29.23 6.62 -0.72
N LEU A 474 -28.23 7.40 -0.29
CA LEU A 474 -27.86 8.61 -1.03
C LEU A 474 -27.16 8.26 -2.35
N VAL A 475 -26.08 7.45 -2.28
CA VAL A 475 -25.11 7.29 -3.38
C VAL A 475 -25.62 6.35 -4.48
N TYR A 476 -26.26 5.24 -4.09
CA TYR A 476 -26.62 4.17 -5.03
C TYR A 476 -28.13 4.08 -5.32
N GLU A 477 -28.98 4.53 -4.40
CA GLU A 477 -30.42 4.36 -4.52
C GLU A 477 -31.15 5.67 -4.86
N THR A 478 -30.53 6.84 -4.67
CA THR A 478 -31.18 8.11 -4.99
C THR A 478 -31.20 8.36 -6.51
N PRO A 479 -32.37 8.46 -7.14
CA PRO A 479 -32.47 8.71 -8.57
C PRO A 479 -31.77 10.01 -8.97
N GLY A 480 -30.91 9.93 -9.99
CA GLY A 480 -30.16 11.05 -10.52
C GLY A 480 -28.88 11.41 -9.72
N PHE A 481 -28.54 10.68 -8.65
CA PHE A 481 -27.30 10.94 -7.90
C PHE A 481 -26.05 10.83 -8.79
N THR A 482 -26.05 9.87 -9.69
CA THR A 482 -24.97 9.69 -10.67
C THR A 482 -24.78 10.95 -11.53
N ASP A 483 -25.87 11.50 -12.07
CA ASP A 483 -25.79 12.75 -12.86
C ASP A 483 -25.33 13.94 -12.01
N TYR A 484 -25.86 14.05 -10.80
CA TYR A 484 -25.39 15.04 -9.84
C TYR A 484 -23.88 14.95 -9.59
N PHE A 485 -23.34 13.73 -9.40
CA PHE A 485 -21.91 13.53 -9.18
C PHE A 485 -21.09 13.90 -10.42
N PHE A 486 -21.44 13.40 -11.60
CA PHE A 486 -20.69 13.64 -12.82
C PHE A 486 -20.75 15.10 -13.29
N GLU A 487 -21.84 15.80 -13.01
CA GLU A 487 -21.95 17.23 -13.34
C GLU A 487 -21.43 18.13 -12.23
N GLY A 488 -21.70 17.81 -10.97
CA GLY A 488 -21.36 18.62 -9.80
C GLY A 488 -19.94 18.46 -9.27
N THR A 489 -19.12 17.59 -9.90
CA THR A 489 -17.71 17.42 -9.52
C THR A 489 -16.80 17.47 -10.73
N PRO A 490 -15.49 17.68 -10.54
CA PRO A 490 -14.52 17.70 -11.66
C PRO A 490 -14.07 16.29 -12.09
N ILE A 491 -14.88 15.26 -11.95
CA ILE A 491 -14.48 13.87 -12.28
C ILE A 491 -14.07 13.70 -13.74
N ALA A 492 -14.73 14.38 -14.68
CA ALA A 492 -14.40 14.33 -16.09
C ALA A 492 -13.02 14.96 -16.36
N GLU A 493 -12.75 16.09 -15.73
CA GLU A 493 -11.49 16.82 -15.83
C GLU A 493 -10.35 16.08 -15.11
N ILE A 494 -10.65 15.37 -14.03
CA ILE A 494 -9.72 14.48 -13.33
C ILE A 494 -9.34 13.28 -14.20
N ALA A 495 -10.27 12.73 -14.96
CA ALA A 495 -10.01 11.61 -15.84
C ALA A 495 -9.00 11.92 -16.96
N GLU A 496 -8.84 13.17 -17.30
CA GLU A 496 -7.88 13.66 -18.30
C GLU A 496 -6.50 14.02 -17.68
N LEU A 497 -6.43 14.11 -16.36
CA LEU A 497 -5.18 14.24 -15.65
C LEU A 497 -4.51 12.87 -15.57
N ASN A 498 -3.21 12.84 -15.84
CA ASN A 498 -2.38 11.68 -15.51
C ASN A 498 -2.17 11.61 -13.99
N LEU A 499 -3.27 11.61 -13.23
CA LEU A 499 -3.27 11.40 -11.79
C LEU A 499 -3.17 9.89 -11.53
N GLY A 500 -1.99 9.47 -11.10
CA GLY A 500 -1.68 8.06 -11.03
C GLY A 500 -1.52 7.45 -12.43
N SER A 501 -1.28 6.17 -12.45
CA SER A 501 -1.01 5.43 -13.68
C SER A 501 -2.25 4.81 -14.34
N ARG A 502 -3.47 5.07 -13.80
CA ARG A 502 -4.71 4.35 -14.17
C ARG A 502 -5.81 5.27 -14.67
N PRO A 503 -6.69 4.80 -15.59
CA PRO A 503 -7.90 5.52 -15.95
C PRO A 503 -8.84 5.69 -14.74
N ALA A 504 -9.64 6.74 -14.74
CA ALA A 504 -10.56 7.06 -13.64
C ALA A 504 -11.71 6.03 -13.47
N SER A 505 -12.04 5.31 -14.52
CA SER A 505 -13.07 4.26 -14.51
C SER A 505 -12.53 2.96 -15.11
N ARG A 506 -13.02 1.82 -14.60
CA ARG A 506 -12.72 0.48 -15.13
C ARG A 506 -13.44 0.20 -16.45
N LYS A 507 -14.61 0.79 -16.65
CA LYS A 507 -15.44 0.67 -17.85
C LYS A 507 -15.90 2.04 -18.33
N SER A 508 -16.28 2.15 -19.57
CA SER A 508 -16.79 3.38 -20.18
C SER A 508 -18.22 3.76 -19.74
N THR A 509 -18.74 3.16 -18.67
CA THR A 509 -20.07 3.44 -18.14
C THR A 509 -20.03 4.65 -17.19
N ARG A 510 -21.21 5.28 -17.00
CA ARG A 510 -21.40 6.35 -16.00
C ARG A 510 -21.94 5.78 -14.66
N ARG A 511 -21.55 4.56 -14.28
CA ARG A 511 -22.00 3.95 -13.03
C ARG A 511 -20.98 4.22 -11.92
N ILE A 512 -21.47 4.48 -10.71
CA ILE A 512 -20.61 4.71 -9.53
C ILE A 512 -19.77 3.46 -9.21
N GLU A 513 -20.34 2.26 -9.38
CA GLU A 513 -19.67 0.98 -9.14
C GLU A 513 -18.43 0.82 -10.01
N ASP A 514 -18.48 1.27 -11.27
CA ASP A 514 -17.38 1.15 -12.22
C ASP A 514 -16.26 2.19 -12.00
N LEU A 515 -16.53 3.24 -11.21
CA LEU A 515 -15.51 4.23 -10.83
C LEU A 515 -14.48 3.62 -9.88
N ARG A 516 -13.23 4.04 -10.04
CA ARG A 516 -12.20 3.74 -9.06
C ARG A 516 -12.37 4.58 -7.80
N ALA A 517 -12.01 4.03 -6.67
CA ALA A 517 -12.18 4.70 -5.37
C ALA A 517 -11.33 5.97 -5.24
N ILE A 518 -10.14 6.01 -5.84
CA ILE A 518 -9.28 7.21 -5.78
C ILE A 518 -9.92 8.39 -6.53
N PRO A 519 -10.29 8.30 -7.81
CA PRO A 519 -11.01 9.37 -8.50
C PRO A 519 -12.32 9.77 -7.82
N TRP A 520 -13.05 8.81 -7.24
CA TRP A 520 -14.24 9.07 -6.43
C TRP A 520 -13.95 9.98 -5.24
N GLY A 521 -13.07 9.56 -4.36
CA GLY A 521 -12.70 10.34 -3.15
C GLY A 521 -12.04 11.67 -3.49
N PHE A 522 -11.21 11.68 -4.53
CA PHE A 522 -10.50 12.86 -5.01
C PHE A 522 -11.47 13.93 -5.55
N SER A 523 -12.49 13.54 -6.33
CA SER A 523 -13.52 14.45 -6.84
C SER A 523 -14.28 15.15 -5.71
N TRP A 524 -14.66 14.42 -4.68
CA TRP A 524 -15.30 15.00 -3.49
C TRP A 524 -14.38 15.94 -2.71
N GLY A 525 -13.09 15.65 -2.69
CA GLY A 525 -12.08 16.55 -2.12
C GLY A 525 -11.97 17.85 -2.88
N GLN A 526 -11.95 17.80 -4.21
CA GLN A 526 -11.87 18.99 -5.08
C GLN A 526 -13.01 19.96 -4.85
N CYS A 527 -14.23 19.47 -4.71
CA CYS A 527 -15.39 20.34 -4.45
C CYS A 527 -15.61 20.68 -2.95
N ARG A 528 -14.60 20.46 -2.10
CA ARG A 528 -14.63 20.80 -0.67
C ARG A 528 -15.79 20.15 0.11
N LEU A 529 -16.29 19.02 -0.36
CA LEU A 529 -17.38 18.30 0.29
C LEU A 529 -16.88 17.07 1.07
N LEU A 530 -15.87 16.39 0.56
CA LEU A 530 -15.29 15.17 1.16
C LEU A 530 -16.35 14.17 1.65
N LEU A 531 -17.44 14.06 0.91
CA LEU A 531 -18.68 13.37 1.26
C LEU A 531 -18.48 11.97 1.87
N PRO A 532 -17.64 11.08 1.29
CA PRO A 532 -17.48 9.73 1.84
C PRO A 532 -16.88 9.69 3.24
N GLY A 533 -16.26 10.77 3.71
CA GLY A 533 -15.56 10.82 4.99
C GLY A 533 -16.43 11.11 6.21
N TRP A 534 -17.71 11.43 6.03
CA TRP A 534 -18.60 11.81 7.13
C TRP A 534 -20.09 11.48 6.89
N PHE A 535 -20.55 11.35 5.63
CA PHE A 535 -21.96 11.17 5.34
C PHE A 535 -22.50 9.83 5.92
N GLY A 536 -23.66 9.89 6.54
CA GLY A 536 -24.32 8.76 7.18
C GLY A 536 -24.03 8.65 8.68
N PHE A 537 -23.06 9.38 9.23
CA PHE A 537 -22.77 9.34 10.65
C PHE A 537 -23.92 9.92 11.51
N ALA A 538 -24.37 11.13 11.20
CA ALA A 538 -25.45 11.74 11.97
C ALA A 538 -26.76 10.97 11.85
N SER A 539 -27.13 10.59 10.61
CA SER A 539 -28.31 9.74 10.37
C SER A 539 -28.26 8.45 11.18
N SER A 540 -27.10 7.82 11.26
CA SER A 540 -26.87 6.62 12.05
C SER A 540 -27.08 6.87 13.56
N VAL A 541 -26.36 7.83 14.10
CA VAL A 541 -26.41 8.14 15.56
C VAL A 541 -27.81 8.60 15.96
N THR A 542 -28.41 9.52 15.22
CA THR A 542 -29.76 10.03 15.55
C THR A 542 -30.80 8.93 15.51
N SER A 543 -30.79 8.09 14.47
CA SER A 543 -31.75 6.98 14.38
C SER A 543 -31.53 5.93 15.48
N TRP A 544 -30.29 5.75 15.96
CA TRP A 544 -29.98 4.85 17.07
C TRP A 544 -30.41 5.44 18.41
N LEU A 545 -30.18 6.73 18.63
CA LEU A 545 -30.62 7.44 19.84
C LEU A 545 -32.15 7.42 19.98
N ASP A 546 -32.87 7.57 18.87
CA ASP A 546 -34.34 7.65 18.84
C ASP A 546 -35.05 6.28 18.77
N ASP A 547 -34.30 5.19 18.64
CA ASP A 547 -34.87 3.84 18.54
C ASP A 547 -35.37 3.34 19.89
N ALA A 548 -36.67 3.30 20.08
CA ALA A 548 -37.31 2.83 21.33
C ALA A 548 -37.07 1.34 21.63
N ASN A 549 -36.67 0.52 20.63
CA ASN A 549 -36.40 -0.91 20.81
C ASN A 549 -34.98 -1.14 21.45
N VAL A 550 -34.14 -0.15 21.44
CA VAL A 550 -32.81 -0.22 22.06
C VAL A 550 -32.89 0.28 23.52
N GLY A 551 -33.41 -0.47 24.37
CA GLY A 551 -33.56 -0.57 25.83
C GLY A 551 -33.16 0.55 26.81
N ALA A 552 -32.66 1.71 26.36
CA ALA A 552 -32.26 2.83 27.22
C ALA A 552 -32.86 4.15 26.71
N ASP A 553 -32.97 5.15 27.59
CA ASP A 553 -33.39 6.49 27.17
C ASP A 553 -32.28 7.18 26.30
N ARG A 554 -32.66 8.25 25.64
CA ARG A 554 -31.79 8.99 24.73
C ARG A 554 -30.52 9.52 25.41
N ASP A 555 -30.64 9.98 26.65
CA ASP A 555 -29.52 10.57 27.41
C ASP A 555 -28.53 9.49 27.85
N ALA A 556 -29.03 8.33 28.27
CA ALA A 556 -28.19 7.17 28.60
C ALA A 556 -27.44 6.64 27.38
N LYS A 557 -28.08 6.60 26.22
CA LYS A 557 -27.42 6.22 24.95
C LYS A 557 -26.33 7.24 24.56
N LEU A 558 -26.58 8.54 24.70
CA LEU A 558 -25.59 9.55 24.41
C LEU A 558 -24.39 9.44 25.36
N GLU A 559 -24.64 9.15 26.65
CA GLU A 559 -23.54 8.93 27.60
C GLU A 559 -22.73 7.66 27.26
N GLU A 560 -23.38 6.63 26.72
CA GLU A 560 -22.66 5.47 26.18
C GLU A 560 -21.70 5.86 25.06
N LEU A 561 -22.12 6.68 24.08
CA LEU A 561 -21.25 7.17 23.00
C LEU A 561 -20.11 8.04 23.54
N ARG A 562 -20.36 8.84 24.56
CA ARG A 562 -19.31 9.61 25.25
C ARG A 562 -18.32 8.70 25.96
N ALA A 563 -18.78 7.62 26.56
CA ALA A 563 -17.94 6.62 27.18
C ALA A 563 -17.09 5.88 26.12
N MET A 564 -17.68 5.52 24.98
CA MET A 564 -16.95 4.95 23.84
C MET A 564 -15.84 5.91 23.35
N TYR A 565 -16.15 7.19 23.22
CA TYR A 565 -15.15 8.20 22.80
C TYR A 565 -14.00 8.34 23.81
N ARG A 566 -14.30 8.35 25.09
CA ARG A 566 -13.32 8.52 26.17
C ARG A 566 -12.43 7.27 26.34
N ASP A 567 -13.03 6.09 26.28
CA ASP A 567 -12.42 4.86 26.78
C ASP A 567 -11.98 3.89 25.67
N TRP A 568 -12.47 4.05 24.43
CA TRP A 568 -12.13 3.17 23.30
C TRP A 568 -11.32 3.88 22.21
N PRO A 569 -10.01 3.61 22.09
CA PRO A 569 -9.12 4.29 21.14
C PRO A 569 -9.57 4.20 19.68
N PHE A 570 -10.19 3.09 19.27
CA PHE A 570 -10.75 2.94 17.92
C PHE A 570 -11.81 4.02 17.65
N PHE A 571 -12.81 4.16 18.53
CA PHE A 571 -13.90 5.12 18.34
C PHE A 571 -13.41 6.57 18.45
N ALA A 572 -12.49 6.83 19.38
CA ALA A 572 -11.85 8.13 19.50
C ALA A 572 -11.09 8.54 18.23
N THR A 573 -10.33 7.61 17.64
CA THR A 573 -9.59 7.84 16.40
C THR A 573 -10.54 8.02 15.20
N LEU A 574 -11.61 7.25 15.15
CA LEU A 574 -12.66 7.38 14.13
C LEU A 574 -13.25 8.80 14.13
N LEU A 575 -13.67 9.30 15.28
CA LEU A 575 -14.25 10.64 15.42
C LEU A 575 -13.23 11.75 15.16
N SER A 576 -11.99 11.59 15.61
CA SER A 576 -10.90 12.55 15.34
C SER A 576 -10.60 12.67 13.84
N ASN A 577 -10.60 11.56 13.12
CA ASN A 577 -10.42 11.56 11.66
C ASN A 577 -11.61 12.21 10.95
N MET A 578 -12.82 11.96 11.39
CA MET A 578 -14.03 12.60 10.86
C MET A 578 -13.99 14.12 11.11
N ASP A 579 -13.58 14.55 12.28
CA ASP A 579 -13.41 15.97 12.63
C ASP A 579 -12.40 16.66 11.70
N MET A 580 -11.29 15.98 11.39
CA MET A 580 -10.31 16.48 10.44
C MET A 580 -10.89 16.63 9.02
N VAL A 581 -11.74 15.71 8.58
CA VAL A 581 -12.41 15.80 7.27
C VAL A 581 -13.40 16.96 7.25
N LEU A 582 -14.22 17.09 8.30
CA LEU A 582 -15.17 18.20 8.45
C LEU A 582 -14.47 19.56 8.53
N ALA A 583 -13.29 19.64 9.14
CA ALA A 583 -12.49 20.87 9.18
C ALA A 583 -12.01 21.33 7.79
N LYS A 584 -12.00 20.44 6.79
CA LYS A 584 -11.65 20.74 5.39
C LYS A 584 -12.88 20.97 4.51
N THR A 585 -14.06 20.62 4.98
CA THR A 585 -15.32 20.76 4.24
C THR A 585 -15.81 22.20 4.26
N ASP A 586 -16.33 22.67 3.13
CA ASP A 586 -16.91 24.00 2.99
C ASP A 586 -18.17 23.95 2.11
N LEU A 587 -19.34 24.10 2.73
CA LEU A 587 -20.61 24.04 2.03
C LEU A 587 -20.84 25.22 1.08
N ALA A 588 -20.26 26.40 1.34
CA ALA A 588 -20.39 27.55 0.45
C ALA A 588 -19.64 27.29 -0.87
N ILE A 589 -18.41 26.78 -0.79
CA ILE A 589 -17.66 26.35 -1.96
C ILE A 589 -18.36 25.18 -2.65
N ALA A 590 -18.78 24.15 -1.90
CA ALA A 590 -19.48 22.98 -2.45
C ALA A 590 -20.75 23.37 -3.20
N SER A 591 -21.49 24.38 -2.74
CA SER A 591 -22.68 24.89 -3.43
C SER A 591 -22.38 25.46 -4.82
N ARG A 592 -21.17 26.02 -5.00
CA ARG A 592 -20.72 26.54 -6.31
C ARG A 592 -20.50 25.40 -7.31
N TYR A 593 -19.92 24.28 -6.84
CA TYR A 593 -19.79 23.08 -7.67
C TYR A 593 -21.14 22.44 -7.95
N ALA A 594 -22.03 22.37 -6.97
CA ALA A 594 -23.41 21.93 -7.19
C ALA A 594 -24.12 22.80 -8.26
N GLY A 595 -23.79 24.08 -8.34
CA GLY A 595 -24.28 24.99 -9.40
C GLY A 595 -23.92 24.58 -10.83
N LEU A 596 -22.99 23.65 -11.03
CA LEU A 596 -22.66 23.08 -12.35
C LEU A 596 -23.70 22.04 -12.81
N VAL A 597 -24.52 21.52 -11.90
CA VAL A 597 -25.61 20.57 -12.23
C VAL A 597 -26.70 21.27 -12.99
N SER A 598 -27.01 20.78 -14.18
CA SER A 598 -27.94 21.40 -15.13
C SER A 598 -29.38 21.38 -14.64
N ASP A 599 -29.82 20.25 -14.05
CA ASP A 599 -31.15 20.10 -13.46
C ASP A 599 -31.22 20.78 -12.08
N ALA A 600 -31.89 21.93 -12.01
CA ALA A 600 -32.05 22.70 -10.78
C ALA A 600 -32.82 21.95 -9.68
N GLY A 601 -33.83 21.14 -10.05
CA GLY A 601 -34.60 20.34 -9.10
C GLY A 601 -33.77 19.19 -8.49
N LEU A 602 -33.00 18.51 -9.31
CA LEU A 602 -32.06 17.49 -8.89
C LEU A 602 -30.99 18.07 -7.95
N ARG A 603 -30.36 19.16 -8.38
CA ARG A 603 -29.36 19.90 -7.62
C ARG A 603 -29.84 20.27 -6.23
N GLU A 604 -31.00 20.93 -6.15
CA GLU A 604 -31.55 21.40 -4.88
C GLU A 604 -31.91 20.25 -3.95
N ARG A 605 -32.52 19.21 -4.48
CA ARG A 605 -32.93 18.01 -3.71
C ARG A 605 -31.74 17.31 -3.08
N ILE A 606 -30.67 17.04 -3.85
CA ILE A 606 -29.51 16.30 -3.37
C ILE A 606 -28.67 17.19 -2.48
N PHE A 607 -28.34 18.41 -2.89
CA PHE A 607 -27.49 19.30 -2.09
C PHE A 607 -28.12 19.65 -0.74
N ARG A 608 -29.45 19.89 -0.68
CA ARG A 608 -30.16 20.15 0.58
C ARG A 608 -30.03 18.96 1.54
N ARG A 609 -30.15 17.74 1.04
CA ARG A 609 -29.98 16.52 1.84
C ARG A 609 -28.56 16.41 2.38
N ILE A 610 -27.55 16.65 1.55
CA ILE A 610 -26.14 16.64 1.95
C ILE A 610 -25.85 17.72 3.01
N ALA A 611 -26.36 18.93 2.79
CA ALA A 611 -26.16 20.05 3.73
C ALA A 611 -26.85 19.82 5.07
N ALA A 612 -28.02 19.21 5.09
CA ALA A 612 -28.72 18.84 6.33
C ALA A 612 -27.91 17.82 7.15
N GLU A 613 -27.45 16.75 6.49
CA GLU A 613 -26.61 15.72 7.12
C GLU A 613 -25.30 16.30 7.65
N HIS A 614 -24.67 17.23 6.92
CA HIS A 614 -23.44 17.89 7.38
C HIS A 614 -23.66 18.66 8.67
N GLY A 615 -24.72 19.49 8.71
CA GLY A 615 -25.03 20.27 9.91
C GLY A 615 -25.35 19.38 11.11
N GLU A 616 -26.05 18.26 10.90
CA GLU A 616 -26.37 17.29 11.94
C GLU A 616 -25.12 16.53 12.39
N THR A 617 -24.22 16.18 11.47
CA THR A 617 -22.94 15.53 11.78
C THR A 617 -22.09 16.39 12.73
N ILE A 618 -22.01 17.69 12.47
CA ILE A 618 -21.30 18.62 13.36
C ILE A 618 -21.92 18.61 14.75
N ARG A 619 -23.25 18.80 14.88
CA ARG A 619 -23.94 18.81 16.17
C ARG A 619 -23.77 17.48 16.93
N THR A 620 -23.87 16.37 16.23
CA THR A 620 -23.71 15.03 16.81
C THR A 620 -22.27 14.82 17.33
N LEU A 621 -21.29 15.23 16.55
CA LEU A 621 -19.89 15.13 16.92
C LEU A 621 -19.61 16.00 18.16
N GLU A 622 -20.11 17.22 18.20
CA GLU A 622 -20.01 18.11 19.38
C GLU A 622 -20.68 17.53 20.61
N ALA A 623 -21.85 16.94 20.47
CA ALA A 623 -22.58 16.30 21.57
C ALA A 623 -21.81 15.12 22.20
N ILE A 624 -21.08 14.35 21.37
CA ILE A 624 -20.30 13.19 21.82
C ILE A 624 -18.95 13.64 22.39
N THR A 625 -18.22 14.49 21.67
CA THR A 625 -16.84 14.86 22.05
C THR A 625 -16.75 15.99 23.06
N GLY A 626 -17.79 16.81 23.18
CA GLY A 626 -17.79 18.03 23.97
C GLY A 626 -17.01 19.20 23.36
N ALA A 627 -16.44 19.03 22.15
CA ALA A 627 -15.62 20.04 21.48
C ALA A 627 -16.46 20.86 20.51
N SER A 628 -16.58 22.17 20.74
CA SER A 628 -17.30 23.11 19.88
C SER A 628 -16.48 23.58 18.66
N GLU A 629 -15.15 23.48 18.75
CA GLU A 629 -14.24 23.87 17.67
C GLU A 629 -13.70 22.63 16.95
N ARG A 630 -13.58 22.73 15.62
CA ARG A 630 -12.97 21.66 14.81
C ARG A 630 -11.48 21.54 15.14
N LEU A 631 -11.01 20.31 15.27
CA LEU A 631 -9.62 19.99 15.61
C LEU A 631 -9.15 20.57 16.96
N ALA A 632 -10.03 20.73 17.93
CA ALA A 632 -9.68 21.20 19.28
C ALA A 632 -8.55 20.38 19.90
N GLY A 633 -8.51 19.07 19.66
CA GLY A 633 -7.45 18.15 20.10
C GLY A 633 -6.11 18.29 19.36
N ASN A 634 -6.06 19.04 18.23
CA ASN A 634 -4.84 19.21 17.43
C ASN A 634 -4.71 20.64 16.87
N PRO A 635 -4.38 21.64 17.73
CA PRO A 635 -4.31 23.04 17.35
C PRO A 635 -3.29 23.36 16.25
N LEU A 636 -2.21 22.57 16.16
CA LEU A 636 -1.19 22.74 15.10
C LEU A 636 -1.77 22.38 13.74
N LEU A 637 -2.51 21.28 13.65
CA LEU A 637 -3.19 20.87 12.45
C LEU A 637 -4.29 21.87 12.06
N ALA A 638 -5.09 22.30 13.02
CA ALA A 638 -6.13 23.32 12.81
C ALA A 638 -5.55 24.59 12.19
N ARG A 639 -4.49 25.16 12.79
CA ARG A 639 -3.78 26.33 12.25
C ARG A 639 -3.21 26.06 10.84
N SER A 640 -2.60 24.90 10.63
CA SER A 640 -2.03 24.52 9.34
C SER A 640 -3.09 24.44 8.25
N ILE A 641 -4.28 23.97 8.55
CA ILE A 641 -5.41 23.91 7.61
C ILE A 641 -5.95 25.32 7.34
N GLN A 642 -6.26 26.08 8.37
CA GLN A 642 -6.81 27.45 8.27
C GLN A 642 -5.90 28.39 7.46
N ASN A 643 -4.59 28.34 7.68
CA ASN A 643 -3.63 29.18 6.96
C ASN A 643 -3.61 28.89 5.45
N ARG A 644 -4.04 27.71 5.01
CA ARG A 644 -4.09 27.33 3.60
C ARG A 644 -5.38 27.76 2.89
N PHE A 645 -6.45 28.02 3.61
CA PHE A 645 -7.72 28.42 3.02
C PHE A 645 -7.62 29.75 2.26
N ALA A 646 -6.75 30.66 2.71
CA ALA A 646 -6.55 31.95 2.06
C ALA A 646 -6.18 31.85 0.55
N TYR A 647 -5.57 30.74 0.13
CA TYR A 647 -5.27 30.50 -1.30
C TYR A 647 -6.04 29.32 -1.89
N LEU A 648 -6.57 28.39 -1.07
CA LEU A 648 -7.40 27.31 -1.56
C LEU A 648 -8.78 27.79 -2.03
N ASP A 649 -9.40 28.67 -1.26
CA ASP A 649 -10.74 29.18 -1.57
C ASP A 649 -10.79 29.94 -2.92
N PRO A 650 -9.86 30.87 -3.21
CA PRO A 650 -9.76 31.46 -4.55
C PRO A 650 -9.52 30.44 -5.67
N LEU A 651 -8.68 29.41 -5.42
CA LEU A 651 -8.44 28.35 -6.41
C LEU A 651 -9.71 27.55 -6.72
N ASN A 652 -10.50 27.22 -5.70
CA ASN A 652 -11.78 26.53 -5.89
C ASN A 652 -12.76 27.38 -6.72
N HIS A 653 -12.88 28.68 -6.44
CA HIS A 653 -13.74 29.56 -7.20
C HIS A 653 -13.29 29.69 -8.67
N LEU A 654 -11.98 29.82 -8.91
CA LEU A 654 -11.42 29.83 -10.26
C LEU A 654 -11.67 28.50 -10.99
N GLN A 655 -11.49 27.39 -10.29
CA GLN A 655 -11.72 26.05 -10.86
C GLN A 655 -13.17 25.90 -11.35
N VAL A 656 -14.15 26.24 -10.52
CA VAL A 656 -15.57 26.18 -10.91
C VAL A 656 -15.84 27.01 -12.16
N GLU A 657 -15.33 28.24 -12.24
CA GLU A 657 -15.50 29.11 -13.39
C GLU A 657 -14.84 28.55 -14.66
N LEU A 658 -13.62 28.00 -14.54
CA LEU A 658 -12.92 27.36 -15.64
C LEU A 658 -13.64 26.13 -16.17
N ILE A 659 -14.13 25.26 -15.26
CA ILE A 659 -14.93 24.09 -15.60
C ILE A 659 -16.21 24.50 -16.32
N HIS A 660 -16.94 25.52 -15.81
CA HIS A 660 -18.14 26.02 -16.43
C HIS A 660 -17.89 26.52 -17.86
N ARG A 661 -16.83 27.31 -18.07
CA ARG A 661 -16.42 27.79 -19.41
C ARG A 661 -16.09 26.64 -20.34
N ARG A 662 -15.31 25.67 -19.87
CA ARG A 662 -14.93 24.51 -20.66
C ARG A 662 -16.13 23.71 -21.10
N ARG A 663 -17.02 23.34 -20.17
CA ARG A 663 -18.23 22.55 -20.46
C ARG A 663 -19.21 23.27 -21.40
N LYS A 664 -19.24 24.59 -21.40
CA LYS A 664 -20.03 25.39 -22.36
C LYS A 664 -19.44 25.44 -23.76
N LEU A 665 -18.12 25.50 -23.88
CA LEU A 665 -17.44 25.67 -25.16
C LEU A 665 -17.06 24.33 -25.82
N ALA A 666 -17.15 23.24 -25.11
CA ALA A 666 -16.75 21.88 -25.53
C ALA A 666 -15.39 21.89 -26.25
N ASP A 667 -15.29 21.32 -27.46
CA ASP A 667 -14.03 21.18 -28.21
C ASP A 667 -13.40 22.51 -28.63
N ASN A 668 -14.12 23.65 -28.54
CA ASN A 668 -13.62 24.97 -28.86
C ASN A 668 -13.04 25.74 -27.65
N ALA A 669 -12.83 25.05 -26.51
CA ALA A 669 -12.26 25.70 -25.33
C ALA A 669 -10.78 26.04 -25.55
N ASP A 670 -10.37 27.24 -25.15
CA ASP A 670 -8.97 27.70 -25.18
C ASP A 670 -8.09 26.70 -24.39
N PRO A 671 -6.97 26.19 -24.94
CA PRO A 671 -6.03 25.31 -24.24
C PRO A 671 -5.55 25.85 -22.88
N ARG A 672 -5.55 27.17 -22.70
CA ARG A 672 -5.23 27.81 -21.41
C ARG A 672 -6.28 27.52 -20.34
N VAL A 673 -7.55 27.36 -20.71
CA VAL A 673 -8.63 26.95 -19.78
C VAL A 673 -8.37 25.54 -19.28
N HIS A 674 -8.05 24.62 -20.18
CA HIS A 674 -7.69 23.25 -19.83
C HIS A 674 -6.50 23.18 -18.87
N ARG A 675 -5.41 23.87 -19.21
CA ARG A 675 -4.22 23.95 -18.34
C ARG A 675 -4.54 24.59 -16.99
N GLY A 676 -5.38 25.62 -16.95
CA GLY A 676 -5.84 26.29 -15.73
C GLY A 676 -6.61 25.33 -14.81
N ILE A 677 -7.49 24.51 -15.36
CA ILE A 677 -8.21 23.48 -14.61
C ILE A 677 -7.21 22.49 -13.96
N HIS A 678 -6.28 21.96 -14.75
CA HIS A 678 -5.28 21.01 -14.25
C HIS A 678 -4.40 21.60 -13.13
N LEU A 679 -3.95 22.85 -13.30
CA LEU A 679 -3.18 23.55 -12.27
C LEU A 679 -4.01 23.77 -11.00
N SER A 680 -5.28 24.14 -11.12
CA SER A 680 -6.17 24.34 -9.98
C SER A 680 -6.45 23.01 -9.23
N ILE A 681 -6.66 21.90 -9.96
CA ILE A 681 -6.84 20.57 -9.36
C ILE A 681 -5.62 20.19 -8.54
N ASN A 682 -4.41 20.34 -9.10
CA ASN A 682 -3.16 20.04 -8.39
C ASN A 682 -2.96 20.96 -7.18
N GLY A 683 -3.27 22.26 -7.32
CA GLY A 683 -3.18 23.23 -6.24
C GLY A 683 -4.11 22.95 -5.07
N VAL A 684 -5.38 22.63 -5.36
CA VAL A 684 -6.37 22.23 -4.33
C VAL A 684 -5.96 20.94 -3.65
N ALA A 685 -5.52 19.93 -4.42
CA ALA A 685 -5.06 18.65 -3.88
C ALA A 685 -3.88 18.82 -2.91
N ALA A 686 -2.84 19.53 -3.35
CA ALA A 686 -1.66 19.82 -2.55
C ALA A 686 -2.01 20.61 -1.28
N GLY A 687 -2.87 21.63 -1.40
CA GLY A 687 -3.28 22.46 -0.30
C GLY A 687 -4.13 21.73 0.75
N LEU A 688 -5.04 20.85 0.33
CA LEU A 688 -5.82 20.01 1.24
C LEU A 688 -5.01 18.82 1.78
N ARG A 689 -3.83 18.55 1.21
CA ARG A 689 -3.08 17.30 1.42
C ARG A 689 -3.98 16.08 1.21
N ASN A 690 -4.74 16.14 0.14
CA ASN A 690 -5.70 15.12 -0.24
C ASN A 690 -5.55 14.84 -1.74
N THR A 691 -4.82 13.78 -2.04
CA THR A 691 -4.52 13.37 -3.41
C THR A 691 -5.33 12.14 -3.85
N GLY A 692 -6.34 11.80 -3.06
CA GLY A 692 -7.25 10.70 -3.34
C GLY A 692 -7.40 9.72 -2.21
#